data_6e6d59a0a5159e69ed69141a982eba1a
#
_entry.id   6e6d59a0a5159e69ed69141a982eba1a
#
_cell.length_a   1.000
_cell.length_b   1.000
_cell.length_c   1.000
_cell.angle_alpha   90.00
_cell.angle_beta   90.00
_cell.angle_gamma   90.00
#
_symmetry.space_group_name_H-M   'P 1'
#
loop_
_entity.id
_entity.type
_entity.pdbx_description
1 polymer ?
#
loop_
_entity_poly.entity_id
_entity_poly.type
_entity_poly.pdbx_seq_one_letter_code
_entity_poly.pdbx_strand_id
1 'polypeptide(L)'
;MAGFEGADHVNARGQRLDMVALNGHDRHLDADYARLARLGLCTVRESVGWRLAEPSTPWRQRLASRDRFDFRRLVRFADAAARHGLQVMWSLMHYGTPDDVSLLDDSFCERFAEFAAAVARVLRPLSDGPRIYTPINEISFLAWAIAETDLVLADGHGAAAKQRARAEKRDLGYEVKCRLVRACLAAIEAIRAEDPDARFLHVEPLVHVSPDISDEGGAALATQTAADVSSWQWQAWDMLGGNLEPGLGGSAEALDLIGANYYHTCQWDLASGRRLEWHERDPRRRPLAALLRVASHRYGRPLIVAETSHVGSGRAEWLADVGSEIRRARSTGTDVQGVCLYPVIDRADWSDTDRWHHSGLFDVALADGHFERRLNLGYVKTLRRLQTSLPTPTSHPPAANTTVMPHLMVYCHLRWDFVFQRPQHLLSRLARIWPVVFIEEPMRCDGEAWLERSSPAPGVEVLRPHTPVDAPGFHDDQLSVLEPLIAGWLASEGIVDTVAWFYTPMALPLLNAVAPRAVIYDCMDELSAFRNAPRQMRQRETALLKRADLVLTGGPSLYEAKRHQHDHVMCLPSAVDAGHYARAHALADGKRVHRAAELQSNIASPRLGFFGVIDERLDIALVAALADADPAWQIVMVGPVVKIDPAQLPQRPNLHWLGQQPYELLPQLVASWSVCLMPFALNESTRFISPTKTLEYMAAGKPVVSTPIHDVSVMFHELVAIAGDAPSFIAACRTALAESDATRVAREHAMAACVARHGWDETAAAIVAAIGRTLAEADRAEAAIAALDATADIAPTAVAAASR
;
A
#
# COMPACT_ATOMS: atom_id res chain seq x y z
N MET A 1 0.81 14.63 4.70
CA MET A 1 1.75 15.24 3.75
C MET A 1 3.12 14.60 3.95
N ALA A 2 3.99 14.65 2.94
CA ALA A 2 5.34 14.07 2.99
C ALA A 2 6.36 15.07 2.46
N GLY A 3 7.51 15.22 3.13
CA GLY A 3 8.58 16.11 2.68
C GLY A 3 9.84 15.34 2.37
N PHE A 4 10.52 15.73 1.34
CA PHE A 4 11.83 15.20 0.99
C PHE A 4 12.92 16.15 1.49
N GLU A 5 14.00 15.61 2.05
CA GLU A 5 15.12 16.40 2.49
C GLU A 5 15.77 17.10 1.28
N GLY A 6 15.67 18.40 1.26
CA GLY A 6 16.04 19.21 0.11
C GLY A 6 17.24 20.15 0.33
N ALA A 7 17.93 20.04 1.48
CA ALA A 7 19.07 20.90 1.78
C ALA A 7 20.19 20.76 0.72
N ASP A 8 20.66 21.91 0.24
CA ASP A 8 21.63 21.98 -0.86
C ASP A 8 22.79 22.96 -0.57
N HIS A 9 23.03 23.28 0.69
CA HIS A 9 24.05 24.22 1.14
C HIS A 9 25.48 23.65 1.11
N VAL A 10 26.43 24.51 1.44
CA VAL A 10 27.82 24.12 1.70
C VAL A 10 27.98 23.92 3.20
N ASN A 11 28.39 22.71 3.61
CA ASN A 11 28.56 22.35 5.02
C ASN A 11 29.89 22.82 5.62
N ALA A 12 30.09 22.61 6.92
CA ALA A 12 31.30 22.96 7.66
C ALA A 12 32.61 22.39 7.08
N ARG A 13 32.53 21.28 6.33
CA ARG A 13 33.68 20.66 5.64
C ARG A 13 33.93 21.22 4.24
N GLY A 14 33.14 22.21 3.82
CA GLY A 14 33.20 22.77 2.47
C GLY A 14 32.57 21.87 1.40
N GLN A 15 31.85 20.83 1.79
CA GLN A 15 31.16 19.95 0.85
C GLN A 15 29.85 20.60 0.39
N ARG A 16 29.61 20.56 -0.91
CA ARG A 16 28.37 21.01 -1.54
C ARG A 16 27.33 19.89 -1.45
N LEU A 17 26.32 20.06 -0.64
CA LEU A 17 25.28 19.08 -0.45
C LEU A 17 24.26 19.13 -1.60
N ASP A 18 23.73 17.98 -1.96
CA ASP A 18 22.49 17.76 -2.68
C ASP A 18 21.81 16.55 -2.02
N MET A 19 20.99 16.83 -1.01
CA MET A 19 20.40 15.79 -0.17
C MET A 19 19.42 14.90 -0.95
N VAL A 20 18.78 15.43 -1.98
CA VAL A 20 17.90 14.69 -2.89
C VAL A 20 18.67 13.66 -3.72
N ALA A 21 19.88 14.02 -4.18
CA ALA A 21 20.76 13.10 -4.90
C ALA A 21 21.42 12.10 -3.94
N LEU A 22 21.79 12.53 -2.73
CA LEU A 22 22.44 11.70 -1.72
C LEU A 22 21.55 10.55 -1.23
N ASN A 23 20.23 10.78 -1.10
CA ASN A 23 19.30 9.71 -0.73
C ASN A 23 18.70 8.98 -1.94
N GLY A 24 19.09 9.35 -3.17
CA GLY A 24 18.67 8.73 -4.42
C GLY A 24 17.25 9.03 -4.85
N HIS A 25 16.57 10.00 -4.25
CA HIS A 25 15.22 10.38 -4.63
C HIS A 25 15.13 10.86 -6.08
N ASP A 26 16.12 11.58 -6.55
CA ASP A 26 16.19 12.04 -7.95
C ASP A 26 16.21 10.88 -8.97
N ARG A 27 16.74 9.72 -8.60
CA ARG A 27 16.80 8.51 -9.44
C ARG A 27 15.54 7.64 -9.32
N HIS A 28 14.89 7.64 -8.14
CA HIS A 28 13.75 6.82 -7.80
C HIS A 28 12.43 7.60 -7.77
N LEU A 29 12.38 8.79 -8.34
CA LEU A 29 11.30 9.77 -8.25
C LEU A 29 9.90 9.17 -8.47
N ASP A 30 9.67 8.51 -9.61
CA ASP A 30 8.38 7.91 -9.94
C ASP A 30 7.99 6.80 -8.95
N ALA A 31 8.95 5.97 -8.56
CA ALA A 31 8.72 4.90 -7.60
C ALA A 31 8.42 5.45 -6.20
N ASP A 32 9.13 6.49 -5.76
CA ASP A 32 8.91 7.12 -4.46
C ASP A 32 7.54 7.80 -4.43
N TYR A 33 7.15 8.55 -5.47
CA TYR A 33 5.83 9.16 -5.56
C TYR A 33 4.70 8.13 -5.64
N ALA A 34 4.87 7.05 -6.41
CA ALA A 34 3.92 5.95 -6.44
C ALA A 34 3.73 5.31 -5.04
N ARG A 35 4.81 5.16 -4.26
CA ARG A 35 4.74 4.66 -2.87
C ARG A 35 3.94 5.62 -1.98
N LEU A 36 4.19 6.93 -2.08
CA LEU A 36 3.48 7.93 -1.28
C LEU A 36 1.99 7.98 -1.61
N ALA A 37 1.64 7.97 -2.90
CA ALA A 37 0.25 7.93 -3.35
C ALA A 37 -0.49 6.69 -2.80
N ARG A 38 0.15 5.51 -2.84
CA ARG A 38 -0.40 4.27 -2.24
C ARG A 38 -0.59 4.37 -0.72
N LEU A 39 0.24 5.17 -0.04
CA LEU A 39 0.09 5.44 1.39
C LEU A 39 -0.99 6.49 1.71
N GLY A 40 -1.68 7.02 0.69
CA GLY A 40 -2.66 8.08 0.86
C GLY A 40 -2.04 9.44 1.23
N LEU A 41 -0.76 9.65 0.90
CA LEU A 41 -0.08 10.92 1.07
C LEU A 41 -0.23 11.70 -0.25
N CYS A 42 -1.15 12.67 -0.27
CA CYS A 42 -1.56 13.38 -1.49
C CYS A 42 -0.80 14.70 -1.72
N THR A 43 -0.02 15.16 -0.74
CA THR A 43 0.75 16.39 -0.84
C THR A 43 2.20 16.11 -0.47
N VAL A 44 3.12 16.58 -1.29
CA VAL A 44 4.56 16.47 -1.06
C VAL A 44 5.20 17.85 -0.94
N ARG A 45 6.28 17.94 -0.19
CA ARG A 45 7.13 19.14 -0.11
C ARG A 45 8.46 18.83 -0.74
N GLU A 46 8.81 19.62 -1.77
CA GLU A 46 10.01 19.45 -2.59
C GLU A 46 10.86 20.71 -2.59
N SER A 47 12.15 20.53 -2.80
CA SER A 47 13.08 21.64 -2.97
C SER A 47 13.45 21.83 -4.44
N VAL A 48 13.35 23.08 -4.91
CA VAL A 48 13.87 23.46 -6.24
C VAL A 48 15.38 23.47 -6.24
N GLY A 49 16.00 23.96 -5.16
CA GLY A 49 17.43 24.10 -5.01
C GLY A 49 18.02 25.20 -5.91
N TRP A 50 18.05 26.43 -5.40
CA TRP A 50 18.54 27.55 -6.19
C TRP A 50 19.97 27.36 -6.71
N ARG A 51 20.87 26.90 -5.84
CA ARG A 51 22.26 26.61 -6.21
C ARG A 51 22.38 25.60 -7.35
N LEU A 52 21.49 24.60 -7.37
CA LEU A 52 21.48 23.53 -8.37
C LEU A 52 20.85 23.99 -9.68
N ALA A 53 19.82 24.85 -9.60
CA ALA A 53 19.13 25.39 -10.76
C ALA A 53 19.92 26.52 -11.46
N GLU A 54 20.81 27.21 -10.73
CA GLU A 54 21.68 28.25 -11.28
C GLU A 54 23.16 27.88 -11.10
N PRO A 55 23.70 26.93 -11.90
CA PRO A 55 25.08 26.47 -11.76
C PRO A 55 26.06 27.58 -12.07
N SER A 56 27.20 27.56 -11.36
CA SER A 56 28.29 28.54 -11.49
C SER A 56 28.90 28.52 -12.89
N THR A 57 28.42 29.38 -13.77
CA THR A 57 28.98 29.61 -15.08
C THR A 57 29.68 30.99 -15.05
N PRO A 58 30.89 31.16 -15.64
CA PRO A 58 31.50 32.46 -15.70
C PRO A 58 30.53 33.53 -16.25
N TRP A 59 30.40 34.65 -15.55
CA TRP A 59 29.41 35.71 -15.85
C TRP A 59 29.38 36.14 -17.33
N ARG A 60 30.52 36.13 -18.03
CA ARG A 60 30.62 36.48 -19.46
C ARG A 60 29.90 35.48 -20.37
N GLN A 61 29.79 34.20 -19.98
CA GLN A 61 29.05 33.19 -20.75
C GLN A 61 27.57 33.25 -20.46
N ARG A 62 27.14 33.72 -19.27
CA ARG A 62 25.74 33.89 -18.89
C ARG A 62 25.05 35.03 -19.65
N LEU A 63 25.76 36.10 -19.97
CA LEU A 63 25.22 37.19 -20.79
C LEU A 63 24.92 36.79 -22.24
N ALA A 64 25.55 35.71 -22.72
CA ALA A 64 25.38 35.17 -24.07
C ALA A 64 24.37 34.03 -24.17
N SER A 65 23.95 33.43 -23.05
CA SER A 65 23.00 32.32 -23.02
C SER A 65 21.61 32.79 -22.60
N ARG A 66 20.58 32.43 -23.40
CA ARG A 66 19.16 32.67 -23.06
C ARG A 66 18.70 31.86 -21.85
N ASP A 67 19.46 30.83 -21.43
CA ASP A 67 19.11 29.87 -20.39
C ASP A 67 20.04 30.06 -19.18
N ARG A 68 19.74 31.03 -18.33
CA ARG A 68 20.44 31.26 -17.06
C ARG A 68 20.19 30.16 -16.06
N PHE A 69 18.99 29.55 -16.08
CA PHE A 69 18.55 28.53 -15.13
C PHE A 69 18.34 27.17 -15.80
N ASP A 70 18.74 26.10 -15.11
CA ASP A 70 18.46 24.73 -15.49
C ASP A 70 17.29 24.17 -14.68
N PHE A 71 16.10 24.18 -15.26
CA PHE A 71 14.89 23.68 -14.65
C PHE A 71 14.49 22.25 -15.06
N ARG A 72 15.38 21.49 -15.71
CA ARG A 72 15.08 20.11 -16.12
C ARG A 72 14.65 19.22 -14.94
N ARG A 73 15.30 19.38 -13.78
CA ARG A 73 14.94 18.66 -12.55
C ARG A 73 13.55 19.10 -12.05
N LEU A 74 13.29 20.41 -11.99
CA LEU A 74 12.01 20.98 -11.57
C LEU A 74 10.86 20.46 -12.41
N VAL A 75 10.98 20.52 -13.75
CA VAL A 75 9.96 20.03 -14.68
C VAL A 75 9.72 18.53 -14.50
N ARG A 76 10.77 17.73 -14.40
CA ARG A 76 10.67 16.29 -14.17
C ARG A 76 9.91 15.95 -12.87
N PHE A 77 10.15 16.71 -11.80
CA PHE A 77 9.48 16.51 -10.51
C PHE A 77 8.02 16.91 -10.59
N ALA A 78 7.69 18.05 -11.21
CA ALA A 78 6.33 18.50 -11.42
C ALA A 78 5.52 17.51 -12.28
N ASP A 79 6.09 17.04 -13.39
CA ASP A 79 5.47 16.04 -14.27
C ASP A 79 5.22 14.70 -13.56
N ALA A 80 6.20 14.24 -12.76
CA ALA A 80 6.04 13.02 -11.98
C ALA A 80 4.94 13.17 -10.92
N ALA A 81 4.90 14.30 -10.20
CA ALA A 81 3.87 14.58 -9.22
C ALA A 81 2.47 14.58 -9.86
N ALA A 82 2.32 15.22 -11.02
CA ALA A 82 1.07 15.24 -11.78
C ALA A 82 0.62 13.82 -12.19
N ARG A 83 1.55 12.97 -12.70
CA ARG A 83 1.24 11.57 -13.04
C ARG A 83 0.73 10.76 -11.85
N HIS A 84 1.22 11.04 -10.64
CA HIS A 84 0.84 10.33 -9.42
C HIS A 84 -0.26 11.05 -8.61
N GLY A 85 -0.85 12.12 -9.15
CA GLY A 85 -1.93 12.88 -8.49
C GLY A 85 -1.48 13.58 -7.19
N LEU A 86 -0.22 13.99 -7.09
CA LEU A 86 0.35 14.64 -5.92
C LEU A 86 0.38 16.16 -6.07
N GLN A 87 -0.11 16.87 -5.07
CA GLN A 87 0.11 18.31 -4.93
C GLN A 87 1.53 18.56 -4.41
N VAL A 88 2.22 19.56 -4.95
CA VAL A 88 3.57 19.90 -4.49
C VAL A 88 3.59 21.27 -3.81
N MET A 89 4.24 21.34 -2.65
CA MET A 89 4.66 22.56 -1.97
C MET A 89 6.14 22.77 -2.29
N TRP A 90 6.48 23.87 -2.98
CA TRP A 90 7.81 24.12 -3.51
C TRP A 90 8.64 25.01 -2.60
N SER A 91 9.72 24.47 -2.02
CA SER A 91 10.75 25.26 -1.34
C SER A 91 11.77 25.73 -2.36
N LEU A 92 11.89 27.05 -2.57
CA LEU A 92 12.78 27.60 -3.60
C LEU A 92 14.24 27.57 -3.16
N MET A 93 14.49 27.96 -1.91
CA MET A 93 15.80 27.96 -1.30
C MET A 93 15.77 27.16 0.02
N HIS A 94 16.52 26.05 0.05
CA HIS A 94 16.73 25.26 1.26
C HIS A 94 18.20 25.34 1.63
N TYR A 95 18.59 26.57 1.95
CA TYR A 95 19.85 27.09 2.45
C TYR A 95 20.95 27.31 1.38
N GLY A 96 20.93 26.63 0.25
CA GLY A 96 21.98 26.80 -0.77
C GLY A 96 21.78 27.99 -1.68
N THR A 97 22.88 28.75 -1.93
CA THR A 97 22.95 29.83 -2.91
C THR A 97 23.94 29.49 -4.02
N PRO A 98 23.82 30.07 -5.23
CA PRO A 98 24.89 30.04 -6.24
C PRO A 98 26.22 30.54 -5.68
N ASP A 99 27.32 29.99 -6.12
CA ASP A 99 28.67 30.23 -5.55
C ASP A 99 29.13 31.70 -5.60
N ASP A 100 28.55 32.48 -6.51
CA ASP A 100 28.86 33.88 -6.71
C ASP A 100 27.80 34.83 -6.08
N VAL A 101 26.96 34.28 -5.21
CA VAL A 101 25.95 35.01 -4.45
C VAL A 101 26.30 34.98 -2.98
N SER A 102 26.43 36.13 -2.37
CA SER A 102 26.64 36.29 -0.93
C SER A 102 25.33 36.66 -0.23
N LEU A 103 24.96 35.87 0.80
CA LEU A 103 23.86 36.20 1.71
C LEU A 103 24.14 37.48 2.54
N LEU A 104 25.35 37.98 2.48
CA LEU A 104 25.79 39.19 3.17
C LEU A 104 25.75 40.44 2.28
N ASP A 105 25.36 40.29 1.01
CA ASP A 105 25.29 41.38 0.02
C ASP A 105 23.84 41.66 -0.40
N ASP A 106 23.49 42.91 -0.62
CA ASP A 106 22.14 43.33 -0.99
C ASP A 106 21.72 42.88 -2.41
N SER A 107 22.68 42.61 -3.29
CA SER A 107 22.41 42.01 -4.64
C SER A 107 21.77 40.63 -4.56
N PHE A 108 21.86 39.96 -3.42
CA PHE A 108 21.16 38.70 -3.15
C PHE A 108 19.64 38.81 -3.37
N CYS A 109 19.01 39.90 -2.89
CA CYS A 109 17.56 40.09 -2.95
C CYS A 109 17.01 40.13 -4.38
N GLU A 110 17.64 40.96 -5.25
CA GLU A 110 17.21 41.11 -6.64
C GLU A 110 17.39 39.80 -7.41
N ARG A 111 18.55 39.16 -7.23
CA ARG A 111 18.87 37.91 -7.94
C ARG A 111 17.99 36.76 -7.51
N PHE A 112 17.60 36.69 -6.21
CA PHE A 112 16.67 35.69 -5.71
C PHE A 112 15.24 35.93 -6.24
N ALA A 113 14.82 37.21 -6.35
CA ALA A 113 13.51 37.53 -6.94
C ALA A 113 13.43 37.12 -8.43
N GLU A 114 14.50 37.35 -9.22
CA GLU A 114 14.58 36.87 -10.60
C GLU A 114 14.49 35.36 -10.73
N PHE A 115 15.18 34.62 -9.85
CA PHE A 115 15.07 33.15 -9.77
C PHE A 115 13.66 32.73 -9.43
N ALA A 116 13.04 33.33 -8.41
CA ALA A 116 11.69 33.01 -7.96
C ALA A 116 10.63 33.26 -9.07
N ALA A 117 10.74 34.34 -9.80
CA ALA A 117 9.89 34.61 -10.97
C ALA A 117 10.05 33.56 -12.05
N ALA A 118 11.30 33.15 -12.34
CA ALA A 118 11.57 32.13 -13.34
C ALA A 118 11.00 30.76 -12.95
N VAL A 119 11.07 30.38 -11.66
CA VAL A 119 10.44 29.17 -11.14
C VAL A 119 8.93 29.21 -11.31
N ALA A 120 8.29 30.32 -10.93
CA ALA A 120 6.83 30.50 -11.05
C ALA A 120 6.36 30.39 -12.51
N ARG A 121 7.08 31.01 -13.43
CA ARG A 121 6.80 30.95 -14.88
C ARG A 121 6.86 29.52 -15.43
N VAL A 122 7.79 28.70 -14.95
CA VAL A 122 7.91 27.29 -15.35
C VAL A 122 6.81 26.44 -14.73
N LEU A 123 6.48 26.63 -13.45
CA LEU A 123 5.51 25.79 -12.73
C LEU A 123 4.06 26.10 -13.08
N ARG A 124 3.74 27.35 -13.43
CA ARG A 124 2.36 27.77 -13.71
C ARG A 124 1.63 26.90 -14.75
N PRO A 125 2.22 26.55 -15.91
CA PRO A 125 1.55 25.70 -16.90
C PRO A 125 1.56 24.20 -16.55
N LEU A 126 2.27 23.76 -15.52
CA LEU A 126 2.43 22.35 -15.17
C LEU A 126 1.47 21.87 -14.06
N SER A 127 0.59 22.74 -13.55
CA SER A 127 -0.34 22.40 -12.46
C SER A 127 -1.66 23.13 -12.63
N ASP A 128 -2.77 22.40 -12.53
CA ASP A 128 -4.14 22.95 -12.61
C ASP A 128 -4.66 23.50 -11.27
N GLY A 129 -3.95 23.27 -10.16
CA GLY A 129 -4.33 23.71 -8.81
C GLY A 129 -3.51 24.86 -8.27
N PRO A 130 -3.87 25.41 -7.08
CA PRO A 130 -3.09 26.44 -6.43
C PRO A 130 -1.68 25.94 -6.11
N ARG A 131 -0.70 26.70 -6.58
CA ARG A 131 0.72 26.42 -6.33
C ARG A 131 1.12 27.04 -5.00
N ILE A 132 1.77 26.24 -4.16
CA ILE A 132 2.22 26.66 -2.84
C ILE A 132 3.74 26.79 -2.85
N TYR A 133 4.22 27.97 -2.51
CA TYR A 133 5.64 28.29 -2.48
C TYR A 133 6.12 28.58 -1.06
N THR A 134 7.28 28.07 -0.71
CA THR A 134 8.11 28.49 0.42
C THR A 134 9.33 29.16 -0.15
N PRO A 135 9.38 30.51 -0.26
CA PRO A 135 10.52 31.18 -0.87
C PRO A 135 11.84 30.82 -0.21
N ILE A 136 11.92 30.96 1.12
CA ILE A 136 13.10 30.61 1.90
C ILE A 136 12.68 29.73 3.07
N ASN A 137 13.32 28.55 3.22
CA ASN A 137 13.09 27.66 4.36
C ASN A 137 13.73 28.21 5.63
N GLU A 138 12.97 28.28 6.74
CA GLU A 138 13.46 28.61 8.09
C GLU A 138 14.41 29.82 8.13
N ILE A 139 13.91 31.01 7.82
CA ILE A 139 14.69 32.28 7.80
C ILE A 139 15.45 32.46 9.13
N SER A 140 14.77 32.21 10.27
CA SER A 140 15.38 32.38 11.59
C SER A 140 16.49 31.36 11.87
N PHE A 141 16.31 30.10 11.46
CA PHE A 141 17.34 29.08 11.59
C PHE A 141 18.55 29.40 10.69
N LEU A 142 18.32 29.77 9.44
CA LEU A 142 19.39 30.09 8.49
C LEU A 142 20.23 31.27 8.98
N ALA A 143 19.56 32.31 9.46
CA ALA A 143 20.24 33.49 10.03
C ALA A 143 21.12 33.13 11.24
N TRP A 144 20.60 32.31 12.16
CA TRP A 144 21.33 31.78 13.30
C TRP A 144 22.49 30.87 12.86
N ALA A 145 22.24 29.93 11.93
CA ALA A 145 23.26 29.00 11.44
C ALA A 145 24.47 29.72 10.84
N ILE A 146 24.22 30.80 10.07
CA ILE A 146 25.25 31.65 9.45
C ILE A 146 26.02 32.43 10.50
N ALA A 147 25.34 33.04 11.48
CA ALA A 147 25.96 33.95 12.44
C ALA A 147 26.73 33.23 13.56
N GLU A 148 26.12 32.14 14.09
CA GLU A 148 26.58 31.51 15.33
C GLU A 148 27.22 30.12 15.13
N THR A 149 27.06 29.51 13.96
CA THR A 149 27.57 28.14 13.72
C THR A 149 28.34 28.07 12.40
N ASP A 150 28.91 26.89 12.11
CA ASP A 150 29.49 26.57 10.81
C ASP A 150 28.65 25.51 10.05
N LEU A 151 27.41 25.28 10.49
CA LEU A 151 26.51 24.30 9.84
C LEU A 151 26.20 24.66 8.39
N VAL A 152 26.01 25.96 8.11
CA VAL A 152 25.80 26.51 6.79
C VAL A 152 26.83 27.59 6.55
N LEU A 153 27.64 27.39 5.54
CA LEU A 153 28.62 28.44 5.13
C LEU A 153 27.97 29.43 4.16
N ALA A 154 27.91 30.70 4.56
CA ALA A 154 27.31 31.76 3.75
C ALA A 154 28.07 32.03 2.44
N ASP A 155 29.39 32.02 2.51
CA ASP A 155 30.34 32.17 1.40
C ASP A 155 31.78 32.00 1.94
N GLY A 156 32.80 32.18 1.09
CA GLY A 156 34.20 32.21 1.50
C GLY A 156 34.58 33.35 2.46
N HIS A 157 33.69 34.29 2.72
CA HIS A 157 33.94 35.47 3.58
C HIS A 157 33.19 35.39 4.93
N GLY A 158 32.44 34.31 5.19
CA GLY A 158 31.59 34.17 6.39
C GLY A 158 32.36 34.31 7.71
N ALA A 159 33.55 33.71 7.84
CA ALA A 159 34.41 33.85 9.02
C ALA A 159 34.86 35.29 9.27
N ALA A 160 35.26 36.02 8.20
CA ALA A 160 35.67 37.43 8.30
C ALA A 160 34.48 38.32 8.69
N ALA A 161 33.28 38.04 8.16
CA ALA A 161 32.06 38.79 8.51
C ALA A 161 31.68 38.59 9.98
N LYS A 162 31.73 37.37 10.52
CA LYS A 162 31.53 37.05 11.94
C LYS A 162 32.52 37.80 12.82
N GLN A 163 33.80 37.79 12.46
CA GLN A 163 34.83 38.48 13.23
C GLN A 163 34.61 40.00 13.25
N ARG A 164 34.25 40.59 12.09
CA ARG A 164 33.95 42.03 11.97
C ARG A 164 32.72 42.39 12.78
N ALA A 165 31.63 41.69 12.65
CA ALA A 165 30.40 41.93 13.39
C ALA A 165 30.65 41.90 14.93
N ARG A 166 31.42 40.91 15.42
CA ARG A 166 31.83 40.83 16.84
C ARG A 166 32.65 42.04 17.25
N ALA A 167 33.61 42.49 16.44
CA ALA A 167 34.42 43.67 16.73
C ALA A 167 33.62 44.95 16.79
N GLU A 168 32.61 45.08 15.92
CA GLU A 168 31.70 46.24 15.81
C GLU A 168 30.47 46.13 16.75
N LYS A 169 30.34 45.04 17.52
CA LYS A 169 29.21 44.72 18.39
C LYS A 169 27.85 44.73 17.70
N ARG A 170 27.83 44.25 16.46
CA ARG A 170 26.61 44.12 15.64
C ARG A 170 26.01 42.73 15.80
N ASP A 171 24.69 42.65 15.70
CA ASP A 171 23.96 41.40 15.62
C ASP A 171 23.88 40.92 14.16
N LEU A 172 24.90 40.14 13.74
CA LEU A 172 24.96 39.61 12.37
C LEU A 172 23.74 38.72 12.05
N GLY A 173 23.26 37.98 13.04
CA GLY A 173 22.09 37.11 12.84
C GLY A 173 20.82 37.91 12.53
N TYR A 174 20.62 38.99 13.25
CA TYR A 174 19.49 39.87 13.00
C TYR A 174 19.57 40.57 11.64
N GLU A 175 20.76 41.05 11.26
CA GLU A 175 21.01 41.70 9.97
C GLU A 175 20.77 40.74 8.78
N VAL A 176 21.27 39.49 8.89
CA VAL A 176 21.01 38.44 7.90
C VAL A 176 19.53 38.11 7.83
N LYS A 177 18.83 38.02 8.97
CA LYS A 177 17.39 37.80 9.02
C LYS A 177 16.62 38.90 8.27
N CYS A 178 16.91 40.16 8.53
CA CYS A 178 16.27 41.28 7.82
C CYS A 178 16.51 41.19 6.29
N ARG A 179 17.71 40.81 5.85
CA ARG A 179 18.03 40.64 4.42
C ARG A 179 17.26 39.48 3.80
N LEU A 180 17.19 38.34 4.50
CA LEU A 180 16.43 37.18 4.04
C LEU A 180 14.93 37.50 3.95
N VAL A 181 14.37 38.26 4.89
CA VAL A 181 12.99 38.71 4.84
C VAL A 181 12.78 39.64 3.63
N ARG A 182 13.68 40.60 3.39
CA ARG A 182 13.59 41.48 2.22
C ARG A 182 13.61 40.68 0.91
N ALA A 183 14.51 39.70 0.80
CA ALA A 183 14.59 38.80 -0.35
C ALA A 183 13.31 37.96 -0.52
N CYS A 184 12.75 37.46 0.59
CA CYS A 184 11.50 36.71 0.59
C CYS A 184 10.33 37.56 0.10
N LEU A 185 10.20 38.82 0.55
CA LEU A 185 9.17 39.76 0.10
C LEU A 185 9.31 40.10 -1.39
N ALA A 186 10.54 40.37 -1.86
CA ALA A 186 10.82 40.58 -3.28
C ALA A 186 10.48 39.35 -4.14
N ALA A 187 10.75 38.13 -3.62
CA ALA A 187 10.36 36.90 -4.30
C ALA A 187 8.84 36.71 -4.35
N ILE A 188 8.11 37.00 -3.27
CA ILE A 188 6.62 36.98 -3.25
C ILE A 188 6.04 37.90 -4.33
N GLU A 189 6.52 39.14 -4.44
CA GLU A 189 6.08 40.08 -5.45
C GLU A 189 6.38 39.54 -6.86
N ALA A 190 7.59 39.05 -7.09
CA ALA A 190 8.03 38.53 -8.38
C ALA A 190 7.24 37.25 -8.78
N ILE A 191 6.94 36.34 -7.83
CA ILE A 191 6.11 35.18 -8.07
C ILE A 191 4.67 35.58 -8.42
N ARG A 192 4.06 36.51 -7.67
CA ARG A 192 2.68 36.97 -7.92
C ARG A 192 2.52 37.64 -9.28
N ALA A 193 3.56 38.28 -9.77
CA ALA A 193 3.54 38.88 -11.11
C ALA A 193 3.45 37.81 -12.21
N GLU A 194 4.03 36.65 -12.01
CA GLU A 194 4.00 35.54 -12.97
C GLU A 194 2.83 34.56 -12.69
N ASP A 195 2.46 34.39 -11.44
CA ASP A 195 1.47 33.43 -10.93
C ASP A 195 0.55 34.12 -9.91
N PRO A 196 -0.53 34.75 -10.36
CA PRO A 196 -1.47 35.48 -9.47
C PRO A 196 -2.20 34.60 -8.45
N ASP A 197 -2.30 33.27 -8.72
CA ASP A 197 -2.95 32.27 -7.84
C ASP A 197 -1.97 31.64 -6.84
N ALA A 198 -0.72 32.09 -6.82
CA ALA A 198 0.32 31.59 -5.91
C ALA A 198 -0.08 31.83 -4.45
N ARG A 199 0.17 30.80 -3.62
CA ARG A 199 0.05 30.86 -2.17
C ARG A 199 1.40 30.65 -1.51
N PHE A 200 1.60 31.25 -0.35
CA PHE A 200 2.88 31.23 0.35
C PHE A 200 2.76 30.51 1.70
N LEU A 201 3.61 29.50 1.89
CA LEU A 201 3.82 28.78 3.15
C LEU A 201 5.15 29.24 3.75
N HIS A 202 5.09 30.03 4.82
CA HIS A 202 6.30 30.47 5.52
C HIS A 202 6.61 29.55 6.68
N VAL A 203 7.75 28.91 6.62
CA VAL A 203 8.16 27.81 7.49
C VAL A 203 9.22 28.28 8.46
N GLU A 204 8.96 28.13 9.77
CA GLU A 204 9.90 28.49 10.86
C GLU A 204 9.89 27.43 11.96
N PRO A 205 11.00 27.26 12.72
CA PRO A 205 11.02 26.40 13.90
C PRO A 205 10.05 26.92 14.96
N LEU A 206 9.20 26.00 15.48
CA LEU A 206 8.32 26.31 16.60
C LEU A 206 8.96 25.77 17.89
N VAL A 207 9.40 26.67 18.76
CA VAL A 207 10.24 26.32 19.91
C VAL A 207 9.64 26.75 21.25
N HIS A 208 10.12 26.12 22.33
CA HIS A 208 9.88 26.56 23.68
C HIS A 208 11.17 26.48 24.51
N VAL A 209 11.50 27.59 25.16
CA VAL A 209 12.65 27.69 26.09
C VAL A 209 12.14 27.81 27.51
N SER A 210 12.54 26.88 28.38
CA SER A 210 12.19 26.90 29.78
C SER A 210 13.19 27.76 30.57
N PRO A 211 12.72 28.64 31.48
CA PRO A 211 13.64 29.36 32.37
C PRO A 211 14.31 28.40 33.34
N ASP A 212 15.50 28.76 33.78
CA ASP A 212 16.12 28.14 34.94
C ASP A 212 15.45 28.69 36.23
N ILE A 213 14.77 27.81 36.95
CA ILE A 213 14.10 28.13 38.19
C ILE A 213 14.87 27.62 39.42
N SER A 214 16.10 27.17 39.26
CA SER A 214 16.91 26.62 40.36
C SER A 214 17.39 27.68 41.38
N ASP A 215 17.41 28.96 41.00
CA ASP A 215 17.79 30.11 41.83
C ASP A 215 16.57 31.00 42.10
N GLU A 216 16.02 30.96 43.30
CA GLU A 216 14.86 31.78 43.71
C GLU A 216 15.12 33.28 43.57
N GLY A 217 16.37 33.75 43.74
CA GLY A 217 16.77 35.13 43.59
C GLY A 217 16.84 35.65 42.16
N GLY A 218 17.09 34.78 41.18
CA GLY A 218 17.22 35.06 39.76
C GLY A 218 16.03 34.67 38.94
N ALA A 219 14.99 34.02 39.50
CA ALA A 219 13.90 33.43 38.75
C ALA A 219 13.14 34.40 37.81
N ALA A 220 12.93 35.65 38.24
CA ALA A 220 12.26 36.64 37.39
C ALA A 220 13.09 37.02 36.15
N LEU A 221 14.38 37.22 36.30
CA LEU A 221 15.30 37.54 35.23
C LEU A 221 15.46 36.34 34.26
N ALA A 222 15.61 35.15 34.80
CA ALA A 222 15.69 33.91 34.03
C ALA A 222 14.40 33.69 33.18
N THR A 223 13.23 33.96 33.78
CA THR A 223 11.93 33.86 33.10
C THR A 223 11.85 34.87 31.94
N GLN A 224 12.26 36.13 32.20
CA GLN A 224 12.27 37.17 31.15
C GLN A 224 13.25 36.79 30.04
N THR A 225 14.47 36.35 30.35
CA THR A 225 15.45 35.93 29.34
C THR A 225 14.93 34.76 28.50
N ALA A 226 14.31 33.74 29.14
CA ALA A 226 13.71 32.62 28.41
C ALA A 226 12.55 33.06 27.51
N ALA A 227 11.74 34.03 27.94
CA ALA A 227 10.69 34.63 27.15
C ALA A 227 11.25 35.40 25.94
N ASP A 228 12.33 36.18 26.17
CA ASP A 228 13.00 36.91 25.09
C ASP A 228 13.59 35.97 24.03
N VAL A 229 14.32 34.92 24.44
CA VAL A 229 14.84 33.90 23.52
C VAL A 229 13.71 33.19 22.79
N SER A 230 12.62 32.80 23.46
CA SER A 230 11.45 32.20 22.85
C SER A 230 10.77 33.11 21.84
N SER A 231 10.87 34.47 22.02
CA SER A 231 10.24 35.43 21.13
C SER A 231 10.94 35.53 19.77
N TRP A 232 12.22 35.13 19.68
CA TRP A 232 12.98 35.22 18.42
C TRP A 232 12.39 34.35 17.30
N GLN A 233 11.68 33.29 17.64
CA GLN A 233 10.99 32.44 16.66
C GLN A 233 9.90 33.20 15.87
N TRP A 234 9.33 34.26 16.42
CA TRP A 234 8.27 35.04 15.77
C TRP A 234 8.78 36.10 14.82
N GLN A 235 10.05 36.53 14.96
CA GLN A 235 10.60 37.68 14.27
C GLN A 235 10.44 37.61 12.73
N ALA A 236 10.74 36.45 12.11
CA ALA A 236 10.64 36.34 10.65
C ALA A 236 9.18 36.48 10.17
N TRP A 237 8.23 35.81 10.84
CA TRP A 237 6.81 35.96 10.51
C TRP A 237 6.28 37.36 10.83
N ASP A 238 6.73 37.98 11.92
CA ASP A 238 6.35 39.35 12.28
C ASP A 238 6.88 40.39 11.24
N MET A 239 8.10 40.20 10.78
CA MET A 239 8.68 41.06 9.72
C MET A 239 7.96 40.84 8.39
N LEU A 240 7.66 39.61 7.97
CA LEU A 240 6.90 39.32 6.78
C LEU A 240 5.48 39.87 6.86
N GLY A 241 4.85 39.83 8.04
CA GLY A 241 3.53 40.37 8.30
C GLY A 241 3.48 41.87 8.52
N GLY A 242 4.62 42.55 8.55
CA GLY A 242 4.70 43.99 8.78
C GLY A 242 4.57 44.45 10.24
N ASN A 243 4.55 43.52 11.20
CA ASN A 243 4.43 43.77 12.63
C ASN A 243 5.78 44.13 13.30
N LEU A 244 6.89 43.82 12.64
CA LEU A 244 8.25 44.09 13.05
C LEU A 244 9.02 44.63 11.83
N GLU A 245 9.89 45.63 12.03
CA GLU A 245 10.69 46.27 10.95
C GLU A 245 9.82 46.67 9.72
N PRO A 246 8.79 47.53 9.86
CA PRO A 246 7.88 47.84 8.76
C PRO A 246 8.57 48.42 7.52
N GLY A 247 9.79 48.97 7.69
CA GLY A 247 10.64 49.43 6.61
C GLY A 247 11.11 48.37 5.63
N LEU A 248 10.94 47.05 5.99
CA LEU A 248 11.22 45.96 5.07
C LEU A 248 10.12 45.71 4.02
N GLY A 249 8.93 46.35 4.19
CA GLY A 249 7.82 46.25 3.25
C GLY A 249 6.90 45.05 3.48
N GLY A 250 6.98 44.39 4.65
CA GLY A 250 6.07 43.29 5.03
C GLY A 250 4.62 43.76 5.19
N SER A 251 3.69 42.82 4.94
CA SER A 251 2.25 43.07 5.08
C SER A 251 1.50 41.79 5.40
N ALA A 252 0.28 41.89 5.93
CA ALA A 252 -0.55 40.74 6.22
C ALA A 252 -0.84 39.86 4.99
N GLU A 253 -0.84 40.45 3.80
CA GLU A 253 -1.02 39.73 2.53
C GLU A 253 0.17 38.87 2.16
N ALA A 254 1.37 39.08 2.75
CA ALA A 254 2.52 38.20 2.52
C ALA A 254 2.36 36.83 3.22
N LEU A 255 1.44 36.73 4.19
CA LEU A 255 1.23 35.49 4.98
C LEU A 255 -0.06 34.78 4.55
N ASP A 256 0.01 33.71 3.75
CA ASP A 256 -1.15 32.86 3.42
C ASP A 256 -1.27 31.67 4.38
N LEU A 257 -0.16 31.00 4.67
CA LEU A 257 -0.07 29.81 5.48
C LEU A 257 1.14 29.91 6.43
N ILE A 258 0.95 29.50 7.68
CA ILE A 258 2.02 29.42 8.67
C ILE A 258 2.51 27.97 8.77
N GLY A 259 3.79 27.74 8.52
CA GLY A 259 4.44 26.45 8.59
C GLY A 259 5.25 26.30 9.88
N ALA A 260 4.82 25.43 10.78
CA ALA A 260 5.55 25.14 12.01
C ALA A 260 6.43 23.91 11.84
N ASN A 261 7.77 24.07 11.91
CA ASN A 261 8.70 22.96 12.01
C ASN A 261 8.86 22.58 13.47
N TYR A 262 8.44 21.35 13.79
CA TYR A 262 8.43 20.91 15.17
C TYR A 262 9.02 19.51 15.33
N TYR A 263 10.15 19.45 16.03
CA TYR A 263 10.89 18.23 16.29
C TYR A 263 10.99 17.95 17.80
N HIS A 264 11.33 16.72 18.17
CA HIS A 264 11.56 16.33 19.56
C HIS A 264 12.60 17.21 20.28
N THR A 265 13.45 17.91 19.50
CA THR A 265 14.52 18.78 19.97
C THR A 265 14.12 20.24 20.15
N CYS A 266 12.87 20.63 19.81
CA CYS A 266 12.44 22.03 19.81
C CYS A 266 12.15 22.62 21.19
N GLN A 267 12.40 21.88 22.28
CA GLN A 267 12.19 22.38 23.63
C GLN A 267 13.38 22.08 24.49
N TRP A 268 13.93 23.11 25.17
CA TRP A 268 15.13 22.98 26.01
C TRP A 268 15.11 23.91 27.21
N ASP A 269 15.97 23.60 28.18
CA ASP A 269 16.26 24.42 29.36
C ASP A 269 17.31 25.48 29.02
N LEU A 270 17.05 26.75 29.33
CA LEU A 270 17.90 27.88 28.92
C LEU A 270 19.29 27.80 29.55
N ALA A 271 19.37 27.50 30.86
CA ALA A 271 20.63 27.55 31.56
C ALA A 271 21.58 26.42 31.22
N SER A 272 21.04 25.19 31.13
CA SER A 272 21.85 24.00 30.85
C SER A 272 21.97 23.68 29.36
N GLY A 273 21.15 24.26 28.53
CA GLY A 273 21.03 23.89 27.12
C GLY A 273 20.49 22.46 26.91
N ARG A 274 20.09 21.77 27.98
CA ARG A 274 19.59 20.40 27.89
C ARG A 274 18.20 20.37 27.28
N ARG A 275 18.00 19.42 26.39
CA ARG A 275 16.67 19.14 25.82
C ARG A 275 15.72 18.67 26.88
N LEU A 276 14.48 19.14 26.81
CA LEU A 276 13.38 18.62 27.63
C LEU A 276 12.82 17.41 26.84
N GLU A 277 13.16 16.21 27.29
CA GLU A 277 12.81 14.99 26.55
C GLU A 277 11.29 14.75 26.61
N TRP A 278 10.70 14.54 25.45
CA TRP A 278 9.23 14.43 25.30
C TRP A 278 8.66 13.18 26.00
N HIS A 279 9.39 12.07 26.03
CA HIS A 279 8.97 10.81 26.63
C HIS A 279 9.10 10.79 28.18
N GLU A 280 9.87 11.70 28.73
CA GLU A 280 10.04 11.84 30.19
C GLU A 280 8.89 12.62 30.85
N ARG A 281 7.96 13.18 30.06
CA ARG A 281 6.85 14.02 30.55
C ARG A 281 7.31 15.17 31.42
N ASP A 282 8.45 15.79 31.11
CA ASP A 282 8.99 16.91 31.86
C ASP A 282 7.93 18.03 31.95
N PRO A 283 7.55 18.45 33.19
CA PRO A 283 6.48 19.44 33.40
C PRO A 283 6.79 20.82 32.81
N ARG A 284 8.04 21.11 32.52
CA ARG A 284 8.49 22.36 31.86
C ARG A 284 8.18 22.37 30.37
N ARG A 285 7.90 21.23 29.74
CA ARG A 285 7.47 21.16 28.34
C ARG A 285 6.12 21.81 28.15
N ARG A 286 5.95 22.50 27.02
CA ARG A 286 4.64 22.96 26.56
C ARG A 286 4.08 22.00 25.52
N PRO A 287 2.79 21.62 25.65
CA PRO A 287 2.10 20.83 24.62
C PRO A 287 2.17 21.53 23.25
N LEU A 288 2.38 20.77 22.17
CA LEU A 288 2.39 21.33 20.81
C LEU A 288 1.08 22.06 20.50
N ALA A 289 -0.07 21.56 20.96
CA ALA A 289 -1.37 22.21 20.79
C ALA A 289 -1.38 23.65 21.36
N ALA A 290 -0.69 23.89 22.49
CA ALA A 290 -0.60 25.23 23.08
C ALA A 290 0.30 26.14 22.23
N LEU A 291 1.41 25.62 21.70
CA LEU A 291 2.31 26.39 20.83
C LEU A 291 1.62 26.76 19.52
N LEU A 292 0.92 25.83 18.88
CA LEU A 292 0.14 26.06 17.66
C LEU A 292 -0.97 27.09 17.89
N ARG A 293 -1.64 27.03 19.02
CA ARG A 293 -2.66 28.04 19.37
C ARG A 293 -2.08 29.44 19.51
N VAL A 294 -0.88 29.59 20.09
CA VAL A 294 -0.20 30.90 20.15
C VAL A 294 0.07 31.42 18.77
N ALA A 295 0.59 30.60 17.85
CA ALA A 295 0.83 31.00 16.46
C ALA A 295 -0.48 31.36 15.73
N SER A 296 -1.55 30.58 15.94
CA SER A 296 -2.87 30.84 15.35
C SER A 296 -3.44 32.19 15.81
N HIS A 297 -3.39 32.49 17.11
CA HIS A 297 -3.86 33.77 17.65
C HIS A 297 -3.04 34.97 17.18
N ARG A 298 -1.71 34.76 16.99
CA ARG A 298 -0.81 35.83 16.57
C ARG A 298 -1.05 36.25 15.12
N TYR A 299 -1.26 35.30 14.22
CA TYR A 299 -1.28 35.58 12.77
C TYR A 299 -2.68 35.45 12.16
N GLY A 300 -3.64 34.78 12.79
CA GLY A 300 -4.98 34.57 12.24
C GLY A 300 -4.99 33.81 10.90
N ARG A 301 -3.99 32.96 10.66
CA ARG A 301 -3.80 32.20 9.41
C ARG A 301 -3.88 30.69 9.64
N PRO A 302 -4.27 29.89 8.61
CA PRO A 302 -4.19 28.44 8.68
C PRO A 302 -2.76 27.97 8.93
N LEU A 303 -2.63 26.89 9.75
CA LEU A 303 -1.35 26.34 10.16
C LEU A 303 -1.11 24.97 9.52
N ILE A 304 0.15 24.67 9.25
CA ILE A 304 0.63 23.34 8.89
C ILE A 304 1.80 23.01 9.82
N VAL A 305 1.83 21.81 10.41
CA VAL A 305 3.08 21.29 10.95
C VAL A 305 3.90 20.85 9.74
N ALA A 306 4.78 21.76 9.27
CA ALA A 306 5.42 21.65 7.96
C ALA A 306 6.61 20.70 7.94
N GLU A 307 7.20 20.40 9.12
CA GLU A 307 8.23 19.39 9.29
C GLU A 307 8.10 18.75 10.67
N THR A 308 8.13 17.42 10.70
CA THR A 308 8.27 16.65 11.94
C THR A 308 8.78 15.24 11.69
N SER A 309 9.67 14.77 12.54
CA SER A 309 10.10 13.37 12.65
C SER A 309 10.85 13.11 13.96
N HIS A 310 11.15 11.84 14.19
CA HIS A 310 12.06 11.36 15.23
C HIS A 310 13.07 10.40 14.62
N VAL A 311 14.09 10.03 15.35
CA VAL A 311 15.11 9.08 14.90
C VAL A 311 14.89 7.68 15.48
N GLY A 312 15.33 6.65 14.74
CA GLY A 312 15.34 5.28 15.22
C GLY A 312 13.96 4.72 15.59
N SER A 313 13.87 4.05 16.73
CA SER A 313 12.63 3.40 17.21
C SER A 313 11.56 4.39 17.71
N GLY A 314 11.91 5.63 18.05
CA GLY A 314 10.97 6.62 18.57
C GLY A 314 10.02 7.24 17.51
N ARG A 315 10.20 6.93 16.23
CA ARG A 315 9.45 7.55 15.12
C ARG A 315 7.93 7.38 15.24
N ALA A 316 7.48 6.17 15.51
CA ALA A 316 6.05 5.83 15.58
C ALA A 316 5.34 6.53 16.78
N GLU A 317 5.97 6.50 17.95
CA GLU A 317 5.43 7.09 19.17
C GLU A 317 5.43 8.62 19.10
N TRP A 318 6.50 9.22 18.54
CA TRP A 318 6.55 10.65 18.30
C TRP A 318 5.42 11.11 17.36
N LEU A 319 5.18 10.40 16.27
CA LEU A 319 4.08 10.75 15.36
C LEU A 319 2.71 10.61 16.03
N ALA A 320 2.53 9.63 16.91
CA ALA A 320 1.31 9.48 17.70
C ALA A 320 1.09 10.66 18.65
N ASP A 321 2.16 11.11 19.32
CA ASP A 321 2.13 12.29 20.21
C ASP A 321 1.77 13.55 19.41
N VAL A 322 2.48 13.85 18.32
CA VAL A 322 2.20 14.99 17.44
C VAL A 322 0.76 14.94 16.92
N GLY A 323 0.27 13.78 16.49
CA GLY A 323 -1.10 13.61 16.03
C GLY A 323 -2.13 13.87 17.11
N SER A 324 -1.88 13.43 18.35
CA SER A 324 -2.73 13.71 19.50
C SER A 324 -2.81 15.22 19.80
N GLU A 325 -1.68 15.90 19.76
CA GLU A 325 -1.59 17.34 20.00
C GLU A 325 -2.28 18.15 18.87
N ILE A 326 -2.20 17.70 17.60
CA ILE A 326 -2.93 18.32 16.49
C ILE A 326 -4.45 18.17 16.69
N ARG A 327 -4.93 16.98 17.09
CA ARG A 327 -6.35 16.79 17.43
C ARG A 327 -6.79 17.73 18.53
N ARG A 328 -6.00 17.86 19.58
CA ARG A 328 -6.25 18.78 20.70
C ARG A 328 -6.30 20.25 20.22
N ALA A 329 -5.38 20.68 19.38
CA ALA A 329 -5.40 22.02 18.79
C ALA A 329 -6.67 22.26 17.98
N ARG A 330 -7.05 21.33 17.12
CA ARG A 330 -8.28 21.43 16.30
C ARG A 330 -9.54 21.45 17.15
N SER A 331 -9.64 20.64 18.21
CA SER A 331 -10.80 20.60 19.12
C SER A 331 -11.00 21.92 19.88
N THR A 332 -9.95 22.73 20.00
CA THR A 332 -10.01 24.09 20.61
C THR A 332 -10.09 25.21 19.59
N GLY A 333 -10.41 24.90 18.30
CA GLY A 333 -10.66 25.86 17.25
C GLY A 333 -9.40 26.37 16.50
N THR A 334 -8.24 25.76 16.72
CA THR A 334 -7.02 26.09 15.96
C THR A 334 -7.08 25.47 14.57
N ASP A 335 -6.98 26.28 13.52
CA ASP A 335 -7.04 25.82 12.12
C ASP A 335 -5.71 25.18 11.68
N VAL A 336 -5.48 23.93 12.06
CA VAL A 336 -4.33 23.14 11.62
C VAL A 336 -4.73 22.29 10.42
N GLN A 337 -4.23 22.63 9.23
CA GLN A 337 -4.56 21.99 7.95
C GLN A 337 -3.93 20.62 7.75
N GLY A 338 -2.78 20.35 8.37
CA GLY A 338 -2.12 19.06 8.23
C GLY A 338 -0.78 18.93 8.93
N VAL A 339 -0.17 17.77 8.74
CA VAL A 339 1.18 17.44 9.21
C VAL A 339 2.00 16.84 8.08
N CYS A 340 3.25 17.28 7.95
CA CYS A 340 4.20 16.81 6.97
C CYS A 340 5.29 15.98 7.66
N LEU A 341 5.39 14.70 7.28
CA LEU A 341 6.51 13.85 7.69
C LEU A 341 7.77 14.33 6.97
N TYR A 342 8.78 14.74 7.71
CA TYR A 342 9.99 15.31 7.15
C TYR A 342 11.26 14.81 7.87
N PRO A 343 12.15 14.05 7.17
CA PRO A 343 11.99 13.59 5.81
C PRO A 343 11.14 12.31 5.72
N VAL A 344 10.45 12.11 4.60
CA VAL A 344 9.71 10.88 4.36
C VAL A 344 10.63 9.73 3.94
N ILE A 345 11.68 10.03 3.21
CA ILE A 345 12.80 9.13 2.91
C ILE A 345 13.98 9.52 3.80
N ASP A 346 14.62 8.54 4.41
CA ASP A 346 15.73 8.77 5.31
C ASP A 346 16.83 9.62 4.66
N ARG A 347 17.58 10.31 5.48
CA ARG A 347 18.62 11.24 5.06
C ARG A 347 19.97 10.96 5.70
N ALA A 348 21.02 11.32 4.98
CA ALA A 348 22.36 11.42 5.55
C ALA A 348 22.47 12.65 6.48
N ASP A 349 23.45 12.65 7.37
CA ASP A 349 23.80 13.80 8.20
C ASP A 349 24.46 14.89 7.34
N TRP A 350 24.14 16.16 7.60
CA TRP A 350 24.70 17.29 6.84
C TRP A 350 26.21 17.44 7.01
N SER A 351 26.73 17.10 8.21
CA SER A 351 28.15 17.20 8.54
C SER A 351 28.93 15.94 8.23
N ASP A 352 28.25 14.80 8.09
CA ASP A 352 28.84 13.49 7.83
C ASP A 352 27.91 12.65 6.93
N THR A 353 28.10 12.75 5.63
CA THR A 353 27.23 12.14 4.62
C THR A 353 27.24 10.60 4.61
N ASP A 354 28.18 9.98 5.34
CA ASP A 354 28.22 8.52 5.50
C ASP A 354 27.30 8.02 6.65
N ARG A 355 26.86 8.93 7.50
CA ARG A 355 26.00 8.63 8.63
C ARG A 355 24.53 8.91 8.29
N TRP A 356 23.66 7.89 8.48
CA TRP A 356 22.22 7.99 8.26
C TRP A 356 21.48 8.24 9.56
N HIS A 357 20.42 9.06 9.50
CA HIS A 357 19.64 9.47 10.67
C HIS A 357 18.59 8.44 11.10
N HIS A 358 18.14 7.57 10.21
CA HIS A 358 16.99 6.68 10.45
C HIS A 358 15.75 7.44 10.94
N SER A 359 15.40 8.50 10.22
CA SER A 359 14.30 9.41 10.54
C SER A 359 13.13 9.34 9.55
N GLY A 360 13.32 8.68 8.41
CA GLY A 360 12.33 8.54 7.35
C GLY A 360 11.21 7.56 7.66
N LEU A 361 10.12 7.67 6.94
CA LEU A 361 9.12 6.62 6.82
C LEU A 361 9.71 5.41 6.08
N PHE A 362 10.61 5.69 5.12
CA PHE A 362 11.44 4.72 4.44
C PHE A 362 12.90 4.93 4.85
N ASP A 363 13.50 3.91 5.45
CA ASP A 363 14.94 3.85 5.62
C ASP A 363 15.61 3.60 4.26
N VAL A 364 16.84 4.06 4.10
CA VAL A 364 17.62 3.85 2.89
C VAL A 364 18.75 2.85 3.20
N ALA A 365 18.79 1.76 2.45
CA ALA A 365 19.91 0.84 2.46
C ALA A 365 20.67 0.94 1.12
N LEU A 366 21.98 0.99 1.20
CA LEU A 366 22.85 0.93 0.03
C LEU A 366 23.27 -0.53 -0.17
N ALA A 367 22.71 -1.19 -1.18
CA ALA A 367 23.09 -2.53 -1.59
C ALA A 367 23.55 -2.49 -3.04
N ASP A 368 24.76 -2.97 -3.31
CA ASP A 368 25.35 -3.05 -4.67
C ASP A 368 25.26 -1.75 -5.50
N GLY A 369 25.35 -0.58 -4.83
CA GLY A 369 25.24 0.72 -5.49
C GLY A 369 23.79 1.16 -5.79
N HIS A 370 22.80 0.43 -5.31
CA HIS A 370 21.39 0.75 -5.42
C HIS A 370 20.82 1.26 -4.10
N PHE A 371 19.91 2.26 -4.16
CA PHE A 371 19.19 2.79 -3.01
C PHE A 371 17.92 1.98 -2.78
N GLU A 372 17.97 1.01 -1.87
CA GLU A 372 16.80 0.24 -1.45
C GLU A 372 15.96 1.05 -0.45
N ARG A 373 14.61 1.07 -0.62
CA ARG A 373 13.67 1.71 0.31
C ARG A 373 13.11 0.67 1.27
N ARG A 374 13.44 0.76 2.55
CA ARG A 374 12.93 -0.12 3.60
C ARG A 374 11.88 0.60 4.43
N LEU A 375 10.63 0.15 4.33
CA LEU A 375 9.49 0.75 5.03
C LEU A 375 9.56 0.47 6.54
N ASN A 376 9.43 1.51 7.36
CA ASN A 376 9.26 1.34 8.81
C ASN A 376 7.81 1.03 9.14
N LEU A 377 7.50 -0.25 9.41
CA LEU A 377 6.14 -0.73 9.61
C LEU A 377 5.45 -0.11 10.84
N GLY A 378 6.18 0.09 11.94
CA GLY A 378 5.64 0.76 13.13
C GLY A 378 5.21 2.19 12.84
N TYR A 379 6.03 2.91 12.08
CA TYR A 379 5.76 4.29 11.70
C TYR A 379 4.54 4.40 10.76
N VAL A 380 4.43 3.50 9.77
CA VAL A 380 3.27 3.41 8.86
C VAL A 380 1.99 3.08 9.61
N LYS A 381 2.03 2.14 10.55
CA LYS A 381 0.85 1.80 11.36
C LYS A 381 0.31 3.03 12.10
N THR A 382 1.20 3.84 12.68
CA THR A 382 0.81 5.10 13.33
C THR A 382 0.29 6.12 12.32
N LEU A 383 0.94 6.27 11.16
CA LEU A 383 0.46 7.15 10.09
C LEU A 383 -0.98 6.81 9.67
N ARG A 384 -1.28 5.52 9.45
CA ARG A 384 -2.64 5.07 9.10
C ARG A 384 -3.68 5.42 10.15
N ARG A 385 -3.36 5.20 11.43
CA ARG A 385 -4.24 5.60 12.55
C ARG A 385 -4.52 7.10 12.54
N LEU A 386 -3.52 7.91 12.22
CA LEU A 386 -3.71 9.36 12.14
C LEU A 386 -4.57 9.78 10.94
N GLN A 387 -4.36 9.16 9.78
CA GLN A 387 -5.17 9.43 8.59
C GLN A 387 -6.66 9.16 8.81
N THR A 388 -7.01 8.13 9.59
CA THR A 388 -8.41 7.83 9.93
C THR A 388 -8.97 8.74 11.04
N SER A 389 -8.14 9.23 11.95
CA SER A 389 -8.57 10.02 13.12
C SER A 389 -8.56 11.53 12.93
N LEU A 390 -8.01 12.04 11.83
CA LEU A 390 -7.97 13.46 11.48
C LEU A 390 -8.86 13.69 10.24
N PRO A 391 -10.15 14.01 10.39
CA PRO A 391 -10.99 14.31 9.24
C PRO A 391 -10.43 15.48 8.44
N THR A 392 -10.43 15.34 7.12
CA THR A 392 -9.99 16.40 6.19
C THR A 392 -10.89 17.63 6.38
N PRO A 393 -10.34 18.85 6.43
CA PRO A 393 -11.17 20.06 6.43
C PRO A 393 -12.01 20.09 5.16
N THR A 394 -13.32 20.27 5.33
CA THR A 394 -14.27 20.39 4.21
C THR A 394 -14.15 21.76 3.56
N SER A 395 -13.25 21.93 2.63
CA SER A 395 -13.29 23.06 1.67
C SER A 395 -12.44 22.74 0.44
N HIS A 396 -12.99 21.90 -0.41
CA HIS A 396 -12.97 21.86 -1.89
C HIS A 396 -13.65 20.53 -2.28
N PRO A 397 -14.44 20.46 -3.38
CA PRO A 397 -14.95 19.17 -3.83
C PRO A 397 -13.74 18.27 -4.12
N PRO A 398 -13.72 17.04 -3.64
CA PRO A 398 -12.64 16.11 -3.92
C PRO A 398 -12.59 15.90 -5.44
N ALA A 399 -11.45 16.18 -6.04
CA ALA A 399 -11.05 15.40 -7.21
C ALA A 399 -11.25 13.93 -6.82
N ALA A 400 -11.95 13.19 -7.67
CA ALA A 400 -12.46 11.84 -7.42
C ALA A 400 -11.59 11.04 -6.45
N ASN A 401 -12.17 10.64 -5.31
CA ASN A 401 -11.58 9.75 -4.33
C ASN A 401 -11.01 8.52 -5.05
N THR A 402 -9.75 8.49 -5.33
CA THR A 402 -9.03 7.25 -5.46
C THR A 402 -8.85 6.72 -4.04
N THR A 403 -9.87 6.08 -3.52
CA THR A 403 -9.75 5.21 -2.37
C THR A 403 -8.66 4.22 -2.75
N VAL A 404 -7.50 4.29 -2.13
CA VAL A 404 -6.45 3.29 -2.35
C VAL A 404 -7.06 1.98 -1.86
N MET A 405 -7.43 1.13 -2.80
CA MET A 405 -8.06 -0.16 -2.49
C MET A 405 -7.01 -1.06 -1.84
N PRO A 406 -7.36 -1.77 -0.76
CA PRO A 406 -6.42 -2.69 -0.12
C PRO A 406 -5.96 -3.77 -1.10
N HIS A 407 -4.72 -4.21 -0.99
CA HIS A 407 -4.23 -5.38 -1.74
C HIS A 407 -4.79 -6.65 -1.13
N LEU A 408 -5.32 -7.53 -1.96
CA LEU A 408 -5.69 -8.89 -1.54
C LEU A 408 -4.43 -9.75 -1.51
N MET A 409 -3.92 -10.06 -0.31
CA MET A 409 -2.78 -10.95 -0.09
C MET A 409 -3.30 -12.38 0.01
N VAL A 410 -3.19 -13.13 -1.07
CA VAL A 410 -3.81 -14.47 -1.21
C VAL A 410 -2.77 -15.55 -1.01
N TYR A 411 -2.93 -16.38 0.00
CA TYR A 411 -2.06 -17.53 0.29
C TYR A 411 -2.72 -18.82 -0.20
N CYS A 412 -2.11 -19.45 -1.18
CA CYS A 412 -2.70 -20.61 -1.84
C CYS A 412 -1.73 -21.80 -1.94
N HIS A 413 -2.24 -22.99 -1.69
CA HIS A 413 -1.53 -24.25 -1.89
C HIS A 413 -1.51 -24.71 -3.36
N LEU A 414 -2.29 -24.06 -4.23
CA LEU A 414 -2.34 -24.35 -5.66
C LEU A 414 -1.41 -23.41 -6.41
N ARG A 415 -0.85 -23.91 -7.53
CA ARG A 415 -0.12 -23.08 -8.50
C ARG A 415 -1.10 -22.39 -9.42
N TRP A 416 -0.82 -21.12 -9.74
CA TRP A 416 -1.66 -20.34 -10.66
C TRP A 416 -1.70 -20.94 -12.06
N ASP A 417 -0.58 -21.48 -12.52
CA ASP A 417 -0.36 -22.01 -13.86
C ASP A 417 -0.64 -23.51 -14.00
N PHE A 418 -1.14 -24.19 -12.96
CA PHE A 418 -1.36 -25.64 -12.99
C PHE A 418 -2.71 -26.03 -13.59
N VAL A 419 -3.81 -25.71 -12.95
CA VAL A 419 -5.18 -25.98 -13.41
C VAL A 419 -6.05 -24.76 -13.13
N PHE A 420 -6.84 -24.32 -14.13
CA PHE A 420 -7.74 -23.18 -13.97
C PHE A 420 -8.96 -23.56 -13.13
N GLN A 421 -9.08 -23.02 -11.91
CA GLN A 421 -10.07 -23.39 -10.90
C GLN A 421 -10.65 -22.14 -10.20
N ARG A 422 -11.37 -22.35 -9.06
CA ARG A 422 -11.97 -21.32 -8.24
C ARG A 422 -11.04 -20.13 -7.96
N PRO A 423 -9.78 -20.29 -7.53
CA PRO A 423 -8.91 -19.14 -7.28
C PRO A 423 -8.71 -18.26 -8.52
N GLN A 424 -8.39 -18.85 -9.67
CA GLN A 424 -8.17 -18.09 -10.91
C GLN A 424 -9.45 -17.39 -11.37
N HIS A 425 -10.61 -18.06 -11.33
CA HIS A 425 -11.89 -17.47 -11.69
C HIS A 425 -12.28 -16.29 -10.83
N LEU A 426 -12.16 -16.42 -9.50
CA LEU A 426 -12.53 -15.38 -8.55
C LEU A 426 -11.54 -14.24 -8.56
N LEU A 427 -10.25 -14.54 -8.41
CA LEU A 427 -9.23 -13.51 -8.24
C LEU A 427 -9.03 -12.66 -9.49
N SER A 428 -9.16 -13.21 -10.70
CA SER A 428 -9.14 -12.43 -11.94
C SER A 428 -10.33 -11.45 -12.04
N ARG A 429 -11.46 -11.75 -11.39
CA ARG A 429 -12.62 -10.84 -11.31
C ARG A 429 -12.45 -9.81 -10.21
N LEU A 430 -11.99 -10.22 -9.04
CA LEU A 430 -11.69 -9.34 -7.91
C LEU A 430 -10.56 -8.36 -8.25
N ALA A 431 -9.61 -8.76 -9.09
CA ALA A 431 -8.51 -7.93 -9.57
C ALA A 431 -8.97 -6.68 -10.36
N ARG A 432 -10.23 -6.63 -10.81
CA ARG A 432 -10.84 -5.43 -11.40
C ARG A 432 -11.12 -4.34 -10.36
N ILE A 433 -11.13 -4.69 -9.07
CA ILE A 433 -11.49 -3.82 -7.96
C ILE A 433 -10.30 -3.64 -7.02
N TRP A 434 -9.61 -4.72 -6.65
CA TRP A 434 -8.48 -4.73 -5.72
C TRP A 434 -7.23 -5.31 -6.40
N PRO A 435 -6.05 -4.71 -6.24
CA PRO A 435 -4.81 -5.38 -6.64
C PRO A 435 -4.69 -6.72 -5.89
N VAL A 436 -4.42 -7.79 -6.62
CA VAL A 436 -4.29 -9.15 -6.08
C VAL A 436 -2.84 -9.58 -6.09
N VAL A 437 -2.35 -10.01 -4.95
CA VAL A 437 -1.03 -10.63 -4.78
C VAL A 437 -1.24 -12.09 -4.39
N PHE A 438 -0.97 -13.00 -5.32
CA PHE A 438 -1.16 -14.42 -5.13
C PHE A 438 0.17 -15.08 -4.74
N ILE A 439 0.26 -15.56 -3.51
CA ILE A 439 1.47 -16.15 -2.93
C ILE A 439 1.33 -17.66 -2.98
N GLU A 440 2.20 -18.29 -3.74
CA GLU A 440 2.28 -19.74 -3.89
C GLU A 440 3.15 -20.38 -2.81
N GLU A 441 2.98 -21.69 -2.63
CA GLU A 441 3.90 -22.47 -1.81
C GLU A 441 5.35 -22.35 -2.32
N PRO A 442 6.35 -22.34 -1.43
CA PRO A 442 7.74 -22.19 -1.83
C PRO A 442 8.24 -23.36 -2.69
N MET A 443 9.21 -23.06 -3.53
CA MET A 443 10.01 -24.04 -4.25
C MET A 443 11.42 -24.09 -3.66
N ARG A 444 12.03 -25.26 -3.68
CA ARG A 444 13.43 -25.39 -3.26
C ARG A 444 14.36 -24.75 -4.27
N CYS A 445 15.35 -24.02 -3.78
CA CYS A 445 16.47 -23.51 -4.57
C CYS A 445 17.80 -23.77 -3.86
N ASP A 446 18.90 -23.70 -4.61
CA ASP A 446 20.24 -23.67 -4.04
C ASP A 446 20.66 -22.20 -3.89
N GLY A 447 21.05 -21.77 -2.69
CA GLY A 447 21.49 -20.39 -2.42
C GLY A 447 20.51 -19.56 -1.60
N GLU A 448 20.59 -18.23 -1.75
CA GLU A 448 19.74 -17.30 -1.01
C GLU A 448 18.26 -17.35 -1.47
N ALA A 449 17.35 -17.07 -0.54
CA ALA A 449 15.93 -17.05 -0.83
C ALA A 449 15.54 -15.81 -1.66
N TRP A 450 14.66 -15.99 -2.63
CA TRP A 450 14.17 -14.93 -3.51
C TRP A 450 12.71 -15.15 -3.94
N LEU A 451 12.09 -14.11 -4.51
CA LEU A 451 10.72 -14.16 -5.04
C LEU A 451 10.73 -14.11 -6.56
N GLU A 452 10.23 -15.16 -7.18
CA GLU A 452 9.85 -15.15 -8.59
C GLU A 452 8.53 -14.38 -8.74
N ARG A 453 8.47 -13.47 -9.71
CA ARG A 453 7.31 -12.62 -9.95
C ARG A 453 6.76 -12.86 -11.35
N SER A 454 5.43 -12.96 -11.46
CA SER A 454 4.74 -13.01 -12.75
C SER A 454 3.39 -12.30 -12.68
N SER A 455 2.88 -11.83 -13.83
CA SER A 455 1.60 -11.14 -13.93
C SER A 455 0.71 -11.85 -14.95
N PRO A 456 0.10 -12.99 -14.59
CA PRO A 456 -0.63 -13.84 -15.52
C PRO A 456 -2.00 -13.27 -15.95
N ALA A 457 -2.54 -12.31 -15.22
CA ALA A 457 -3.79 -11.63 -15.53
C ALA A 457 -3.74 -10.16 -15.10
N PRO A 458 -4.52 -9.26 -15.73
CA PRO A 458 -4.58 -7.86 -15.35
C PRO A 458 -4.93 -7.69 -13.85
N GLY A 459 -4.11 -6.95 -13.11
CA GLY A 459 -4.30 -6.70 -11.68
C GLY A 459 -3.96 -7.88 -10.77
N VAL A 460 -3.41 -8.98 -11.28
CA VAL A 460 -2.93 -10.13 -10.51
C VAL A 460 -1.42 -10.23 -10.62
N GLU A 461 -0.75 -10.20 -9.50
CA GLU A 461 0.68 -10.51 -9.37
C GLU A 461 0.83 -11.83 -8.62
N VAL A 462 1.60 -12.75 -9.17
CA VAL A 462 1.93 -14.04 -8.54
C VAL A 462 3.33 -13.97 -7.99
N LEU A 463 3.47 -14.30 -6.71
CA LEU A 463 4.74 -14.44 -6.01
C LEU A 463 4.98 -15.92 -5.72
N ARG A 464 6.07 -16.45 -6.26
CA ARG A 464 6.53 -17.81 -5.99
C ARG A 464 7.85 -17.71 -5.21
N PRO A 465 7.84 -17.98 -3.91
CA PRO A 465 9.06 -17.99 -3.11
C PRO A 465 9.98 -19.15 -3.54
N HIS A 466 11.27 -18.89 -3.64
CA HIS A 466 12.32 -19.88 -3.75
C HIS A 466 13.14 -19.84 -2.48
N THR A 467 13.27 -20.99 -1.79
CA THR A 467 13.96 -21.09 -0.49
C THR A 467 14.94 -22.26 -0.46
N PRO A 468 16.03 -22.16 0.32
CA PRO A 468 16.95 -23.28 0.50
C PRO A 468 16.43 -24.36 1.47
N VAL A 469 15.26 -24.15 2.07
CA VAL A 469 14.69 -25.03 3.09
C VAL A 469 14.07 -26.27 2.45
N ASP A 470 14.45 -27.45 2.93
CA ASP A 470 13.93 -28.74 2.45
C ASP A 470 12.68 -29.16 3.22
N ALA A 471 11.62 -28.37 3.11
CA ALA A 471 10.33 -28.64 3.71
C ALA A 471 9.20 -28.29 2.74
N PRO A 472 8.13 -29.11 2.62
CA PRO A 472 7.09 -28.89 1.62
C PRO A 472 6.11 -27.79 2.04
N GLY A 473 5.62 -27.05 1.06
CA GLY A 473 4.56 -26.06 1.23
C GLY A 473 4.88 -25.01 2.29
N PHE A 474 3.86 -24.49 2.96
CA PHE A 474 4.01 -23.53 4.07
C PHE A 474 4.33 -24.24 5.40
N HIS A 475 5.33 -25.14 5.39
CA HIS A 475 5.81 -25.80 6.60
C HIS A 475 6.41 -24.81 7.59
N ASP A 476 6.40 -25.14 8.89
CA ASP A 476 6.92 -24.26 9.94
C ASP A 476 8.39 -23.90 9.74
N ASP A 477 9.21 -24.80 9.22
CA ASP A 477 10.63 -24.56 8.94
C ASP A 477 10.86 -23.50 7.85
N GLN A 478 9.86 -23.23 6.99
CA GLN A 478 9.90 -22.20 5.95
C GLN A 478 9.69 -20.79 6.51
N LEU A 479 9.03 -20.66 7.69
CA LEU A 479 8.53 -19.38 8.18
C LEU A 479 9.65 -18.36 8.45
N SER A 480 10.77 -18.82 9.00
CA SER A 480 11.93 -17.96 9.28
C SER A 480 12.53 -17.30 8.03
N VAL A 481 12.28 -17.89 6.85
CA VAL A 481 12.72 -17.39 5.55
C VAL A 481 11.59 -16.62 4.85
N LEU A 482 10.38 -17.16 4.89
CA LEU A 482 9.23 -16.57 4.17
C LEU A 482 8.74 -15.26 4.80
N GLU A 483 8.70 -15.15 6.13
CA GLU A 483 8.24 -13.92 6.81
C GLU A 483 9.08 -12.69 6.42
N PRO A 484 10.42 -12.69 6.55
CA PRO A 484 11.23 -11.53 6.15
C PRO A 484 11.21 -11.30 4.64
N LEU A 485 11.12 -12.36 3.82
CA LEU A 485 11.07 -12.25 2.37
C LEU A 485 9.79 -11.53 1.89
N ILE A 486 8.63 -11.90 2.45
CA ILE A 486 7.34 -11.27 2.14
C ILE A 486 7.29 -9.86 2.72
N ALA A 487 7.73 -9.66 3.97
CA ALA A 487 7.76 -8.35 4.60
C ALA A 487 8.67 -7.37 3.84
N GLY A 488 9.85 -7.83 3.40
CA GLY A 488 10.78 -7.05 2.59
C GLY A 488 10.17 -6.66 1.25
N TRP A 489 9.49 -7.59 0.58
CA TRP A 489 8.79 -7.30 -0.67
C TRP A 489 7.65 -6.29 -0.48
N LEU A 490 6.78 -6.46 0.54
CA LEU A 490 5.73 -5.50 0.86
C LEU A 490 6.29 -4.09 1.09
N ALA A 491 7.40 -4.00 1.82
CA ALA A 491 8.08 -2.75 2.08
C ALA A 491 8.61 -2.11 0.80
N SER A 492 9.24 -2.91 -0.10
CA SER A 492 9.78 -2.41 -1.37
C SER A 492 8.69 -1.90 -2.32
N GLU A 493 7.51 -2.53 -2.31
CA GLU A 493 6.35 -2.11 -3.11
C GLU A 493 5.50 -1.03 -2.42
N GLY A 494 5.80 -0.66 -1.17
CA GLY A 494 5.03 0.31 -0.38
C GLY A 494 3.60 -0.15 -0.10
N ILE A 495 3.37 -1.47 -0.01
CA ILE A 495 2.06 -2.07 0.26
C ILE A 495 1.85 -2.12 1.76
N VAL A 496 0.87 -1.39 2.26
CA VAL A 496 0.58 -1.26 3.71
C VAL A 496 -0.89 -1.53 4.04
N ASP A 497 -1.78 -1.40 3.06
CA ASP A 497 -3.20 -1.67 3.23
C ASP A 497 -3.54 -3.00 2.56
N THR A 498 -3.86 -3.99 3.38
CA THR A 498 -4.01 -5.37 2.92
C THR A 498 -5.23 -6.03 3.53
N VAL A 499 -5.78 -6.97 2.78
CA VAL A 499 -6.73 -7.99 3.24
C VAL A 499 -6.03 -9.32 3.03
N ALA A 500 -5.86 -10.11 4.09
CA ALA A 500 -5.28 -11.44 3.97
C ALA A 500 -6.36 -12.46 3.60
N TRP A 501 -6.11 -13.23 2.56
CA TRP A 501 -7.01 -14.25 2.05
C TRP A 501 -6.31 -15.61 2.04
N PHE A 502 -6.88 -16.58 2.72
CA PHE A 502 -6.30 -17.92 2.87
C PHE A 502 -7.12 -18.97 2.13
N TYR A 503 -6.48 -19.67 1.20
CA TYR A 503 -6.94 -20.95 0.66
C TYR A 503 -6.35 -22.15 1.42
N THR A 504 -5.32 -21.91 2.24
CA THR A 504 -4.69 -22.94 3.05
C THR A 504 -4.42 -22.45 4.48
N PRO A 505 -4.84 -23.18 5.51
CA PRO A 505 -4.54 -22.84 6.90
C PRO A 505 -3.03 -22.84 7.23
N MET A 506 -2.23 -23.58 6.46
CA MET A 506 -0.79 -23.71 6.73
C MET A 506 -0.03 -22.40 6.65
N ALA A 507 -0.51 -21.46 5.84
CA ALA A 507 0.09 -20.14 5.70
C ALA A 507 -0.28 -19.14 6.81
N LEU A 508 -1.13 -19.50 7.77
CA LEU A 508 -1.60 -18.58 8.82
C LEU A 508 -0.48 -17.83 9.56
N PRO A 509 0.69 -18.42 9.90
CA PRO A 509 1.75 -17.68 10.58
C PRO A 509 2.31 -16.51 9.78
N LEU A 510 2.20 -16.54 8.45
CA LEU A 510 2.65 -15.42 7.59
C LEU A 510 1.84 -14.13 7.81
N LEU A 511 0.75 -14.17 8.60
CA LEU A 511 0.11 -12.94 9.11
C LEU A 511 1.05 -12.07 9.94
N ASN A 512 2.11 -12.62 10.52
CA ASN A 512 3.12 -11.83 11.24
C ASN A 512 3.87 -10.86 10.33
N ALA A 513 4.03 -11.21 9.05
CA ALA A 513 4.66 -10.37 8.03
C ALA A 513 3.70 -9.31 7.44
N VAL A 514 2.40 -9.45 7.69
CA VAL A 514 1.34 -8.63 7.08
C VAL A 514 0.37 -8.21 8.18
N ALA A 515 0.09 -6.95 8.35
CA ALA A 515 -0.90 -6.45 9.31
C ALA A 515 -2.23 -6.13 8.58
N PRO A 516 -3.03 -7.13 8.18
CA PRO A 516 -4.20 -6.91 7.33
C PRO A 516 -5.34 -6.25 8.11
N ARG A 517 -6.17 -5.47 7.40
CA ARG A 517 -7.43 -4.92 7.93
C ARG A 517 -8.48 -5.98 8.18
N ALA A 518 -8.48 -7.03 7.37
CA ALA A 518 -9.38 -8.15 7.51
C ALA A 518 -8.70 -9.46 7.09
N VAL A 519 -9.16 -10.57 7.66
CA VAL A 519 -8.70 -11.92 7.37
C VAL A 519 -9.86 -12.72 6.81
N ILE A 520 -9.70 -13.27 5.61
CA ILE A 520 -10.70 -14.10 4.93
C ILE A 520 -10.16 -15.52 4.83
N TYR A 521 -10.98 -16.48 5.19
CA TYR A 521 -10.71 -17.89 4.94
C TYR A 521 -11.67 -18.42 3.87
N ASP A 522 -11.16 -18.75 2.68
CA ASP A 522 -11.92 -19.42 1.62
C ASP A 522 -11.66 -20.94 1.69
N CYS A 523 -12.48 -21.62 2.47
CA CYS A 523 -12.47 -23.05 2.63
C CYS A 523 -13.13 -23.70 1.41
N MET A 524 -12.37 -23.85 0.33
CA MET A 524 -12.86 -24.47 -0.90
C MET A 524 -12.85 -25.99 -0.86
N ASP A 525 -12.01 -26.57 -0.01
CA ASP A 525 -11.82 -27.99 0.21
C ASP A 525 -11.55 -28.28 1.69
N GLU A 526 -11.91 -29.49 2.18
CA GLU A 526 -11.47 -29.97 3.50
C GLU A 526 -10.06 -30.55 3.40
N LEU A 527 -9.05 -29.65 3.44
CA LEU A 527 -7.65 -30.02 3.23
C LEU A 527 -7.13 -31.07 4.23
N SER A 528 -7.73 -31.11 5.45
CA SER A 528 -7.36 -32.07 6.48
C SER A 528 -7.80 -33.50 6.16
N ALA A 529 -8.71 -33.68 5.21
CA ALA A 529 -9.22 -34.97 4.75
C ALA A 529 -8.40 -35.59 3.61
N PHE A 530 -7.48 -34.83 3.00
CA PHE A 530 -6.64 -35.36 1.94
C PHE A 530 -5.53 -36.27 2.45
N ARG A 531 -5.18 -37.26 1.64
CA ARG A 531 -4.07 -38.15 1.90
C ARG A 531 -2.77 -37.34 2.06
N ASN A 532 -2.02 -37.61 3.13
CA ASN A 532 -0.78 -36.94 3.50
C ASN A 532 -0.96 -35.45 3.96
N ALA A 533 -2.16 -35.03 4.40
CA ALA A 533 -2.33 -33.74 5.02
C ALA A 533 -1.38 -33.56 6.22
N PRO A 534 -0.69 -32.42 6.38
CA PRO A 534 0.17 -32.14 7.52
C PRO A 534 -0.58 -32.30 8.85
N ARG A 535 0.08 -32.85 9.87
CA ARG A 535 -0.54 -33.04 11.20
C ARG A 535 -1.06 -31.73 11.80
N GLN A 536 -0.38 -30.63 11.53
CA GLN A 536 -0.73 -29.29 12.00
C GLN A 536 -1.96 -28.70 11.29
N MET A 537 -2.41 -29.25 10.17
CA MET A 537 -3.48 -28.70 9.34
C MET A 537 -4.75 -28.37 10.15
N ARG A 538 -5.23 -29.33 10.97
CA ARG A 538 -6.43 -29.12 11.80
C ARG A 538 -6.24 -28.05 12.87
N GLN A 539 -5.07 -28.03 13.52
CA GLN A 539 -4.75 -27.00 14.52
C GLN A 539 -4.69 -25.61 13.87
N ARG A 540 -4.03 -25.52 12.71
CA ARG A 540 -3.93 -24.28 11.94
C ARG A 540 -5.30 -23.79 11.44
N GLU A 541 -6.15 -24.72 10.97
CA GLU A 541 -7.52 -24.38 10.57
C GLU A 541 -8.34 -23.85 11.74
N THR A 542 -8.28 -24.51 12.91
CA THR A 542 -8.96 -24.03 14.12
C THR A 542 -8.48 -22.64 14.53
N ALA A 543 -7.18 -22.35 14.41
CA ALA A 543 -6.63 -21.04 14.69
C ALA A 543 -7.04 -20.00 13.63
N LEU A 544 -7.08 -20.40 12.36
CA LEU A 544 -7.52 -19.53 11.26
C LEU A 544 -9.00 -19.17 11.39
N LEU A 545 -9.86 -20.13 11.71
CA LEU A 545 -11.30 -19.91 11.98
C LEU A 545 -11.51 -18.89 13.11
N LYS A 546 -10.70 -18.94 14.18
CA LYS A 546 -10.77 -17.94 15.26
C LYS A 546 -10.24 -16.56 14.88
N ARG A 547 -9.39 -16.48 13.86
CA ARG A 547 -8.71 -15.23 13.45
C ARG A 547 -9.40 -14.57 12.26
N ALA A 548 -10.15 -15.36 11.47
CA ALA A 548 -10.87 -14.87 10.32
C ALA A 548 -11.98 -13.88 10.73
N ASP A 549 -12.24 -12.91 9.89
CA ASP A 549 -13.38 -11.99 9.99
C ASP A 549 -14.52 -12.47 9.09
N LEU A 550 -14.20 -13.25 8.07
CA LEU A 550 -15.15 -13.84 7.12
C LEU A 550 -14.66 -15.22 6.68
N VAL A 551 -15.56 -16.19 6.69
CA VAL A 551 -15.32 -17.56 6.20
C VAL A 551 -16.21 -17.81 5.00
N LEU A 552 -15.63 -18.22 3.89
CA LEU A 552 -16.30 -18.65 2.67
C LEU A 552 -16.17 -20.17 2.57
N THR A 553 -17.23 -20.84 2.13
CA THR A 553 -17.19 -22.30 1.92
C THR A 553 -17.56 -22.64 0.49
N GLY A 554 -16.84 -23.60 -0.10
CA GLY A 554 -16.94 -24.01 -1.50
C GLY A 554 -18.18 -24.85 -1.83
N GLY A 555 -19.01 -25.18 -0.84
CA GLY A 555 -20.21 -25.99 -1.04
C GLY A 555 -21.03 -26.19 0.21
N PRO A 556 -22.26 -26.75 0.08
CA PRO A 556 -23.18 -27.02 1.19
C PRO A 556 -22.56 -27.90 2.29
N SER A 557 -21.86 -28.96 1.93
CA SER A 557 -21.24 -29.87 2.91
C SER A 557 -20.19 -29.18 3.79
N LEU A 558 -19.35 -28.33 3.19
CA LEU A 558 -18.39 -27.51 3.93
C LEU A 558 -19.09 -26.47 4.79
N TYR A 559 -20.14 -25.84 4.28
CA TYR A 559 -20.95 -24.89 5.04
C TYR A 559 -21.52 -25.53 6.30
N GLU A 560 -22.18 -26.68 6.18
CA GLU A 560 -22.71 -27.41 7.33
C GLU A 560 -21.61 -27.80 8.33
N ALA A 561 -20.42 -28.13 7.87
CA ALA A 561 -19.30 -28.48 8.74
C ALA A 561 -18.71 -27.28 9.49
N LYS A 562 -18.73 -26.06 8.89
CA LYS A 562 -18.04 -24.87 9.42
C LYS A 562 -19.00 -23.84 10.09
N ARG A 563 -20.30 -23.83 9.77
CA ARG A 563 -21.25 -22.78 10.23
C ARG A 563 -21.39 -22.66 11.75
N HIS A 564 -21.04 -23.70 12.51
CA HIS A 564 -21.05 -23.68 13.97
C HIS A 564 -19.70 -23.34 14.60
N GLN A 565 -18.67 -23.10 13.78
CA GLN A 565 -17.32 -22.81 14.23
C GLN A 565 -16.93 -21.35 14.05
N HIS A 566 -17.79 -20.56 13.34
CA HIS A 566 -17.55 -19.14 13.09
C HIS A 566 -18.89 -18.43 12.84
N ASP A 567 -19.01 -17.18 13.33
CA ASP A 567 -20.28 -16.41 13.25
C ASP A 567 -20.59 -15.91 11.83
N HIS A 568 -19.56 -15.63 11.03
CA HIS A 568 -19.70 -15.07 9.68
C HIS A 568 -19.25 -16.10 8.63
N VAL A 569 -20.09 -17.11 8.37
CA VAL A 569 -19.83 -18.13 7.34
C VAL A 569 -20.80 -17.94 6.18
N MET A 570 -20.27 -17.89 4.95
CA MET A 570 -21.05 -17.81 3.72
C MET A 570 -20.84 -19.06 2.87
N CYS A 571 -21.95 -19.67 2.43
CA CYS A 571 -21.92 -20.75 1.45
C CYS A 571 -21.87 -20.14 0.04
N LEU A 572 -20.76 -20.31 -0.64
CA LEU A 572 -20.54 -19.90 -2.02
C LEU A 572 -20.09 -21.12 -2.84
N PRO A 573 -21.03 -21.94 -3.32
CA PRO A 573 -20.72 -23.14 -4.07
C PRO A 573 -19.89 -22.84 -5.32
N SER A 574 -19.31 -23.89 -5.89
CA SER A 574 -18.65 -23.83 -7.18
C SER A 574 -19.57 -23.19 -8.23
N ALA A 575 -19.01 -22.35 -9.06
CA ALA A 575 -19.69 -21.63 -10.13
C ALA A 575 -19.10 -22.04 -11.50
N VAL A 576 -19.61 -21.47 -12.60
CA VAL A 576 -19.17 -21.79 -13.95
C VAL A 576 -18.99 -20.54 -14.79
N ASP A 577 -18.04 -20.58 -15.72
CA ASP A 577 -17.99 -19.67 -16.87
C ASP A 577 -18.91 -20.22 -17.99
N ALA A 578 -20.17 -19.86 -17.91
CA ALA A 578 -21.17 -20.34 -18.87
C ALA A 578 -20.81 -19.97 -20.31
N GLY A 579 -20.26 -18.76 -20.54
CA GLY A 579 -19.84 -18.30 -21.87
C GLY A 579 -18.70 -19.14 -22.45
N HIS A 580 -17.80 -19.64 -21.60
CA HIS A 580 -16.72 -20.52 -22.02
C HIS A 580 -17.24 -21.87 -22.52
N TYR A 581 -18.13 -22.52 -21.76
CA TYR A 581 -18.67 -23.85 -22.12
C TYR A 581 -19.83 -23.81 -23.14
N ALA A 582 -20.57 -22.72 -23.26
CA ALA A 582 -21.56 -22.52 -24.30
C ALA A 582 -20.97 -22.65 -25.73
N ARG A 583 -19.66 -22.46 -25.89
CA ARG A 583 -18.94 -22.74 -27.16
C ARG A 583 -19.04 -24.20 -27.58
N ALA A 584 -19.29 -25.12 -26.67
CA ALA A 584 -19.53 -26.52 -26.99
C ALA A 584 -20.74 -26.70 -27.91
N HIS A 585 -21.84 -25.95 -27.70
CA HIS A 585 -23.04 -25.97 -28.56
C HIS A 585 -22.74 -25.46 -29.99
N ALA A 586 -22.00 -24.36 -30.12
CA ALA A 586 -21.63 -23.80 -31.41
C ALA A 586 -20.68 -24.71 -32.21
N LEU A 587 -19.94 -25.57 -31.55
CA LEU A 587 -18.99 -26.51 -32.14
C LEU A 587 -19.66 -27.83 -32.58
N ALA A 588 -20.73 -28.23 -31.90
CA ALA A 588 -21.53 -29.40 -32.27
C ALA A 588 -22.21 -29.25 -33.66
N ASP A 589 -22.43 -28.00 -34.09
CA ASP A 589 -23.04 -27.70 -35.41
C ASP A 589 -22.07 -27.77 -36.60
N GLY A 590 -20.88 -28.30 -36.43
CA GLY A 590 -19.99 -28.74 -37.53
C GLY A 590 -19.22 -27.65 -38.30
N LYS A 591 -19.13 -26.42 -37.79
CA LYS A 591 -18.58 -25.27 -38.51
C LYS A 591 -17.07 -25.00 -38.38
N ARG A 592 -16.29 -25.74 -37.56
CA ARG A 592 -14.82 -25.62 -37.51
C ARG A 592 -14.14 -26.91 -37.05
N VAL A 593 -13.15 -27.40 -37.80
CA VAL A 593 -12.22 -28.46 -37.37
C VAL A 593 -11.22 -27.85 -36.38
N HIS A 594 -11.23 -28.31 -35.15
CA HIS A 594 -10.34 -27.80 -34.09
C HIS A 594 -9.40 -28.90 -33.60
N ARG A 595 -8.25 -28.50 -33.02
CA ARG A 595 -7.24 -29.38 -32.40
C ARG A 595 -7.83 -30.44 -31.46
N ALA A 596 -8.92 -30.12 -30.76
CA ALA A 596 -9.62 -31.04 -29.88
C ALA A 596 -10.35 -32.17 -30.69
N ALA A 597 -10.82 -31.87 -31.91
CA ALA A 597 -11.37 -32.86 -32.83
C ALA A 597 -10.29 -33.81 -33.36
N GLU A 598 -9.07 -33.29 -33.57
CA GLU A 598 -7.91 -34.12 -33.94
C GLU A 598 -7.52 -35.10 -32.82
N LEU A 599 -7.50 -34.66 -31.56
CA LEU A 599 -7.19 -35.50 -30.39
C LEU A 599 -8.18 -36.68 -30.24
N GLN A 600 -9.41 -36.55 -30.70
CA GLN A 600 -10.47 -37.52 -30.60
C GLN A 600 -10.89 -38.09 -31.97
N SER A 601 -10.17 -37.77 -33.07
CA SER A 601 -10.54 -38.18 -34.43
C SER A 601 -10.60 -39.69 -34.61
N ASN A 602 -9.73 -40.41 -33.94
CA ASN A 602 -9.66 -41.89 -33.96
C ASN A 602 -10.50 -42.58 -32.88
N ILE A 603 -11.25 -41.82 -32.09
CA ILE A 603 -12.13 -42.36 -31.07
C ILE A 603 -13.56 -42.38 -31.60
N ALA A 604 -14.18 -43.54 -31.72
CA ALA A 604 -15.53 -43.73 -32.20
C ALA A 604 -16.60 -43.11 -31.29
N SER A 605 -17.84 -43.01 -31.74
CA SER A 605 -18.99 -42.66 -30.89
C SER A 605 -19.78 -43.91 -30.51
N PRO A 606 -20.48 -43.92 -29.38
CA PRO A 606 -20.64 -42.85 -28.41
C PRO A 606 -19.43 -42.70 -27.48
N ARG A 607 -19.11 -41.44 -27.13
CA ARG A 607 -18.02 -41.08 -26.16
C ARG A 607 -18.63 -40.69 -24.82
N LEU A 608 -18.18 -41.39 -23.76
CA LEU A 608 -18.53 -41.05 -22.37
C LEU A 608 -17.29 -40.46 -21.71
N GLY A 609 -17.34 -39.15 -21.38
CA GLY A 609 -16.14 -38.41 -21.03
C GLY A 609 -16.10 -37.87 -19.61
N PHE A 610 -14.89 -37.78 -19.09
CA PHE A 610 -14.53 -37.09 -17.86
C PHE A 610 -13.33 -36.17 -18.09
N PHE A 611 -13.35 -34.96 -17.55
CA PHE A 611 -12.14 -34.17 -17.41
C PHE A 611 -11.91 -33.74 -15.96
N GLY A 612 -10.65 -33.66 -15.55
CA GLY A 612 -10.22 -33.23 -14.23
C GLY A 612 -9.00 -33.98 -13.73
N VAL A 613 -8.54 -33.61 -12.53
CA VAL A 613 -7.42 -34.32 -11.90
C VAL A 613 -7.80 -35.76 -11.63
N ILE A 614 -6.91 -36.67 -12.02
CA ILE A 614 -7.03 -38.11 -11.84
C ILE A 614 -6.16 -38.51 -10.63
N ASP A 615 -6.81 -38.70 -9.49
CA ASP A 615 -6.18 -39.02 -8.20
C ASP A 615 -7.04 -39.98 -7.36
N GLU A 616 -6.78 -40.08 -6.05
CA GLU A 616 -7.49 -40.92 -5.11
C GLU A 616 -9.01 -40.65 -4.99
N ARG A 617 -9.48 -39.53 -5.56
CA ARG A 617 -10.91 -39.17 -5.61
C ARG A 617 -11.67 -39.87 -6.73
N LEU A 618 -10.98 -40.41 -7.71
CA LEU A 618 -11.62 -41.12 -8.82
C LEU A 618 -11.84 -42.61 -8.50
N ASP A 619 -13.02 -43.12 -8.77
CA ASP A 619 -13.32 -44.58 -8.68
C ASP A 619 -12.79 -45.26 -9.96
N ILE A 620 -11.54 -45.69 -9.87
CA ILE A 620 -10.83 -46.40 -10.98
C ILE A 620 -11.53 -47.71 -11.31
N ALA A 621 -12.11 -48.42 -10.33
CA ALA A 621 -12.83 -49.65 -10.57
C ALA A 621 -14.15 -49.43 -11.33
N LEU A 622 -14.87 -48.36 -11.03
CA LEU A 622 -16.05 -47.92 -11.80
C LEU A 622 -15.68 -47.56 -13.24
N VAL A 623 -14.58 -46.81 -13.46
CA VAL A 623 -14.09 -46.50 -14.81
C VAL A 623 -13.79 -47.77 -15.62
N ALA A 624 -13.15 -48.76 -15.01
CA ALA A 624 -12.91 -50.07 -15.62
C ALA A 624 -14.24 -50.79 -15.95
N ALA A 625 -15.18 -50.83 -15.01
CA ALA A 625 -16.51 -51.46 -15.19
C ALA A 625 -17.30 -50.78 -16.31
N LEU A 626 -17.21 -49.49 -16.49
CA LEU A 626 -17.82 -48.78 -17.61
C LEU A 626 -17.26 -49.20 -18.96
N ALA A 627 -15.93 -49.36 -19.06
CA ALA A 627 -15.29 -49.80 -20.29
C ALA A 627 -15.63 -51.29 -20.57
N ASP A 628 -15.78 -52.14 -19.53
CA ASP A 628 -16.14 -53.52 -19.67
C ASP A 628 -17.62 -53.75 -19.96
N ALA A 629 -18.51 -52.76 -19.68
CA ALA A 629 -19.97 -52.90 -19.79
C ALA A 629 -20.49 -52.96 -21.24
N ASP A 630 -19.81 -52.25 -22.15
CA ASP A 630 -20.15 -52.23 -23.58
C ASP A 630 -18.93 -51.87 -24.41
N PRO A 631 -18.43 -52.76 -25.26
CA PRO A 631 -17.26 -52.51 -26.08
C PRO A 631 -17.45 -51.38 -27.11
N ALA A 632 -18.71 -51.03 -27.41
CA ALA A 632 -18.99 -49.89 -28.31
C ALA A 632 -18.81 -48.55 -27.65
N TRP A 633 -18.89 -48.47 -26.30
CA TRP A 633 -18.69 -47.23 -25.59
C TRP A 633 -17.20 -46.82 -25.58
N GLN A 634 -16.92 -45.60 -25.84
CA GLN A 634 -15.57 -45.03 -25.77
C GLN A 634 -15.45 -44.20 -24.51
N ILE A 635 -14.72 -44.67 -23.52
CA ILE A 635 -14.49 -43.94 -22.28
C ILE A 635 -13.31 -43.01 -22.45
N VAL A 636 -13.51 -41.72 -22.31
CA VAL A 636 -12.49 -40.66 -22.53
C VAL A 636 -12.16 -39.93 -21.24
N MET A 637 -10.93 -40.10 -20.78
CA MET A 637 -10.44 -39.53 -19.53
C MET A 637 -9.39 -38.46 -19.82
N VAL A 638 -9.65 -37.22 -19.39
CA VAL A 638 -8.82 -36.02 -19.66
C VAL A 638 -8.33 -35.41 -18.36
N GLY A 639 -7.04 -35.30 -18.19
CA GLY A 639 -6.43 -34.60 -17.04
C GLY A 639 -5.10 -35.18 -16.59
N PRO A 640 -4.41 -34.48 -15.69
CA PRO A 640 -3.15 -34.96 -15.11
C PRO A 640 -3.43 -36.09 -14.10
N VAL A 641 -2.55 -37.07 -14.10
CA VAL A 641 -2.52 -38.14 -13.07
C VAL A 641 -1.57 -37.69 -11.95
N VAL A 642 -2.10 -37.54 -10.74
CA VAL A 642 -1.33 -37.10 -9.58
C VAL A 642 -1.66 -37.92 -8.35
N LYS A 643 -0.74 -38.10 -7.42
CA LYS A 643 -0.90 -38.80 -6.14
C LYS A 643 -1.21 -40.31 -6.23
N ILE A 644 -1.43 -40.85 -7.42
CA ILE A 644 -1.61 -42.29 -7.66
C ILE A 644 -0.58 -42.73 -8.70
N ASP A 645 -0.26 -44.06 -8.68
CA ASP A 645 0.67 -44.65 -9.63
C ASP A 645 -0.03 -44.78 -11.00
N PRO A 646 0.46 -44.17 -12.10
CA PRO A 646 -0.09 -44.30 -13.43
C PRO A 646 -0.18 -45.79 -13.91
N ALA A 647 0.68 -46.65 -13.38
CA ALA A 647 0.63 -48.11 -13.71
C ALA A 647 -0.63 -48.84 -13.18
N GLN A 648 -1.34 -48.23 -12.22
CA GLN A 648 -2.59 -48.79 -11.67
C GLN A 648 -3.82 -48.40 -12.51
N LEU A 649 -3.67 -47.55 -13.52
CA LEU A 649 -4.77 -47.17 -14.39
C LEU A 649 -5.18 -48.36 -15.30
N PRO A 650 -6.48 -48.69 -15.39
CA PRO A 650 -6.95 -49.79 -16.21
C PRO A 650 -6.67 -49.52 -17.70
N GLN A 651 -6.24 -50.57 -18.38
CA GLN A 651 -6.00 -50.53 -19.83
C GLN A 651 -7.09 -51.39 -20.50
N ARG A 652 -7.88 -50.74 -21.39
CA ARG A 652 -8.91 -51.35 -22.21
C ARG A 652 -8.87 -50.77 -23.62
N PRO A 653 -9.23 -51.52 -24.66
CA PRO A 653 -9.20 -51.00 -26.04
C PRO A 653 -10.09 -49.79 -26.28
N ASN A 654 -11.14 -49.62 -25.46
CA ASN A 654 -12.13 -48.54 -25.54
C ASN A 654 -12.01 -47.56 -24.36
N LEU A 655 -10.87 -47.52 -23.65
CA LEU A 655 -10.58 -46.56 -22.57
C LEU A 655 -9.36 -45.75 -22.97
N HIS A 656 -9.55 -44.41 -23.07
CA HIS A 656 -8.58 -43.46 -23.63
C HIS A 656 -8.16 -42.46 -22.54
N TRP A 657 -6.86 -42.44 -22.21
CA TRP A 657 -6.25 -41.48 -21.29
C TRP A 657 -5.54 -40.39 -22.11
N LEU A 658 -6.13 -39.18 -22.21
CA LEU A 658 -5.64 -38.09 -23.07
C LEU A 658 -4.67 -37.12 -22.36
N GLY A 659 -4.35 -37.36 -21.08
CA GLY A 659 -3.49 -36.48 -20.30
C GLY A 659 -4.08 -35.09 -20.06
N GLN A 660 -3.26 -34.19 -19.51
CA GLN A 660 -3.67 -32.81 -19.25
C GLN A 660 -3.88 -32.04 -20.54
N GLN A 661 -4.96 -31.28 -20.63
CA GLN A 661 -5.27 -30.40 -21.74
C GLN A 661 -5.50 -28.97 -21.25
N PRO A 662 -5.17 -27.94 -22.07
CA PRO A 662 -5.45 -26.53 -21.76
C PRO A 662 -6.94 -26.28 -21.51
N TYR A 663 -7.24 -25.34 -20.59
CA TYR A 663 -8.61 -24.99 -20.22
C TYR A 663 -9.47 -24.58 -21.42
N GLU A 664 -8.86 -23.83 -22.36
CA GLU A 664 -9.50 -23.34 -23.59
C GLU A 664 -9.96 -24.48 -24.53
N LEU A 665 -9.38 -25.67 -24.41
CA LEU A 665 -9.75 -26.83 -25.24
C LEU A 665 -10.88 -27.67 -24.64
N LEU A 666 -11.19 -27.52 -23.34
CA LEU A 666 -12.17 -28.36 -22.64
C LEU A 666 -13.58 -28.28 -23.27
N PRO A 667 -14.13 -27.10 -23.64
CA PRO A 667 -15.43 -27.04 -24.33
C PRO A 667 -15.46 -27.83 -25.64
N GLN A 668 -14.36 -27.84 -26.39
CA GLN A 668 -14.24 -28.53 -27.67
C GLN A 668 -14.20 -30.05 -27.49
N LEU A 669 -13.55 -30.52 -26.44
CA LEU A 669 -13.53 -31.96 -26.09
C LEU A 669 -14.91 -32.42 -25.68
N VAL A 670 -15.56 -31.67 -24.77
CA VAL A 670 -16.91 -31.99 -24.27
C VAL A 670 -17.97 -31.96 -25.35
N ALA A 671 -17.82 -31.08 -26.37
CA ALA A 671 -18.76 -30.95 -27.48
C ALA A 671 -19.04 -32.30 -28.18
N SER A 672 -18.00 -33.14 -28.31
CA SER A 672 -18.07 -34.45 -28.95
C SER A 672 -18.52 -35.60 -28.05
N TRP A 673 -18.74 -35.38 -26.78
CA TRP A 673 -19.17 -36.43 -25.84
C TRP A 673 -20.70 -36.59 -25.83
N SER A 674 -21.13 -37.84 -25.71
CA SER A 674 -22.54 -38.17 -25.60
C SER A 674 -23.06 -38.12 -24.16
N VAL A 675 -22.21 -38.49 -23.20
CA VAL A 675 -22.50 -38.44 -21.76
C VAL A 675 -21.26 -37.91 -21.03
N CYS A 676 -21.46 -37.07 -20.03
CA CYS A 676 -20.42 -36.64 -19.13
C CYS A 676 -20.44 -37.44 -17.82
N LEU A 677 -19.27 -37.91 -17.39
CA LEU A 677 -19.13 -38.79 -16.26
C LEU A 677 -18.57 -38.04 -15.06
N MET A 678 -19.06 -38.39 -13.87
CA MET A 678 -18.50 -37.98 -12.58
C MET A 678 -18.34 -39.24 -11.69
N PRO A 679 -17.37 -40.13 -12.00
CA PRO A 679 -17.16 -41.39 -11.33
C PRO A 679 -16.23 -41.18 -10.12
N PHE A 680 -16.69 -40.41 -9.12
CA PHE A 680 -15.93 -40.18 -7.90
C PHE A 680 -16.05 -41.37 -6.94
N ALA A 681 -14.95 -41.68 -6.28
CA ALA A 681 -14.95 -42.62 -5.16
C ALA A 681 -15.66 -42.00 -3.95
N LEU A 682 -16.36 -42.83 -3.18
CA LEU A 682 -17.02 -42.38 -1.94
C LEU A 682 -16.07 -42.64 -0.75
N ASN A 683 -15.25 -41.65 -0.43
CA ASN A 683 -14.26 -41.69 0.64
C ASN A 683 -14.18 -40.35 1.39
N GLU A 684 -13.32 -40.27 2.41
CA GLU A 684 -13.15 -39.02 3.18
C GLU A 684 -12.73 -37.79 2.31
N SER A 685 -11.91 -37.99 1.27
CA SER A 685 -11.46 -36.93 0.38
C SER A 685 -12.57 -36.38 -0.53
N THR A 686 -13.66 -37.17 -0.75
CA THR A 686 -14.81 -36.77 -1.60
C THR A 686 -16.02 -36.35 -0.81
N ARG A 687 -16.00 -36.49 0.53
CA ARG A 687 -17.13 -36.18 1.41
C ARG A 687 -17.57 -34.72 1.32
N PHE A 688 -16.64 -33.81 1.13
CA PHE A 688 -16.86 -32.37 1.17
C PHE A 688 -16.60 -31.67 -0.18
N ILE A 689 -16.50 -32.42 -1.29
CA ILE A 689 -16.25 -31.80 -2.59
C ILE A 689 -17.54 -31.23 -3.20
N SER A 690 -17.41 -30.07 -3.85
CA SER A 690 -18.44 -29.45 -4.68
C SER A 690 -17.90 -29.30 -6.11
N PRO A 691 -18.02 -30.35 -6.95
CA PRO A 691 -17.32 -30.39 -8.23
C PRO A 691 -17.85 -29.34 -9.23
N THR A 692 -16.99 -28.41 -9.70
CA THR A 692 -17.29 -27.44 -10.76
C THR A 692 -17.77 -28.10 -12.04
N LYS A 693 -17.27 -29.31 -12.31
CA LYS A 693 -17.59 -30.13 -13.49
C LYS A 693 -19.08 -30.32 -13.71
N THR A 694 -19.86 -30.42 -12.63
CA THR A 694 -21.33 -30.53 -12.72
C THR A 694 -21.92 -29.38 -13.54
N LEU A 695 -21.56 -28.15 -13.17
CA LEU A 695 -22.04 -26.94 -13.84
C LEU A 695 -21.40 -26.75 -15.23
N GLU A 696 -20.14 -27.15 -15.39
CA GLU A 696 -19.41 -27.09 -16.65
C GLU A 696 -20.04 -28.02 -17.71
N TYR A 697 -20.39 -29.25 -17.32
CA TYR A 697 -21.11 -30.19 -18.18
C TYR A 697 -22.54 -29.73 -18.49
N MET A 698 -23.26 -29.18 -17.52
CA MET A 698 -24.57 -28.58 -17.72
C MET A 698 -24.50 -27.38 -18.66
N ALA A 699 -23.50 -26.50 -18.52
CA ALA A 699 -23.28 -25.37 -19.44
C ALA A 699 -22.98 -25.82 -20.88
N ALA A 700 -22.34 -26.98 -21.06
CA ALA A 700 -22.13 -27.62 -22.35
C ALA A 700 -23.39 -28.40 -22.83
N GLY A 701 -24.51 -28.38 -22.11
CA GLY A 701 -25.75 -29.05 -22.46
C GLY A 701 -25.68 -30.60 -22.47
N LYS A 702 -24.74 -31.19 -21.74
CA LYS A 702 -24.51 -32.63 -21.79
C LYS A 702 -25.23 -33.35 -20.62
N PRO A 703 -25.79 -34.55 -20.89
CA PRO A 703 -26.29 -35.37 -19.79
C PRO A 703 -25.15 -35.76 -18.87
N VAL A 704 -25.40 -35.72 -17.53
CA VAL A 704 -24.40 -35.98 -16.51
C VAL A 704 -24.82 -37.17 -15.66
N VAL A 705 -23.89 -38.11 -15.47
CA VAL A 705 -24.04 -39.23 -14.56
C VAL A 705 -22.99 -39.14 -13.48
N SER A 706 -23.42 -39.17 -12.20
CA SER A 706 -22.53 -38.98 -11.03
C SER A 706 -22.73 -40.08 -10.00
N THR A 707 -21.65 -40.44 -9.29
CA THR A 707 -21.78 -41.10 -8.00
C THR A 707 -22.46 -40.15 -6.99
N PRO A 708 -23.02 -40.65 -5.86
CA PRO A 708 -23.79 -39.83 -4.92
C PRO A 708 -22.92 -38.93 -4.05
N ILE A 709 -22.18 -38.00 -4.72
CA ILE A 709 -21.50 -36.91 -4.04
C ILE A 709 -22.54 -36.02 -3.39
N HIS A 710 -22.35 -35.70 -2.10
CA HIS A 710 -23.34 -35.02 -1.30
C HIS A 710 -23.80 -33.70 -1.93
N ASP A 711 -22.89 -32.83 -2.29
CA ASP A 711 -23.22 -31.51 -2.85
C ASP A 711 -23.91 -31.63 -4.22
N VAL A 712 -23.49 -32.59 -5.05
CA VAL A 712 -24.15 -32.86 -6.34
C VAL A 712 -25.59 -33.35 -6.12
N SER A 713 -25.76 -34.27 -5.15
CA SER A 713 -27.07 -34.82 -4.82
C SER A 713 -28.03 -33.78 -4.25
N VAL A 714 -27.53 -32.89 -3.36
CA VAL A 714 -28.33 -31.81 -2.76
C VAL A 714 -28.72 -30.76 -3.77
N MET A 715 -27.78 -30.33 -4.61
CA MET A 715 -27.98 -29.17 -5.49
C MET A 715 -28.58 -29.51 -6.85
N PHE A 716 -28.34 -30.74 -7.38
CA PHE A 716 -28.52 -31.03 -8.79
C PHE A 716 -29.23 -32.35 -9.10
N HIS A 717 -29.81 -33.04 -8.10
CA HIS A 717 -30.47 -34.35 -8.25
C HIS A 717 -31.58 -34.38 -9.32
N GLU A 718 -32.19 -33.23 -9.63
CA GLU A 718 -33.21 -33.15 -10.68
C GLU A 718 -32.60 -33.06 -12.10
N LEU A 719 -31.31 -32.69 -12.23
CA LEU A 719 -30.61 -32.44 -13.50
C LEU A 719 -29.47 -33.42 -13.77
N VAL A 720 -29.04 -34.16 -12.76
CA VAL A 720 -27.92 -35.11 -12.80
C VAL A 720 -28.41 -36.47 -12.39
N ALA A 721 -28.12 -37.51 -13.18
CA ALA A 721 -28.42 -38.87 -12.82
C ALA A 721 -27.45 -39.33 -11.73
N ILE A 722 -27.97 -39.62 -10.52
CA ILE A 722 -27.19 -40.08 -9.37
C ILE A 722 -27.26 -41.60 -9.27
N ALA A 723 -26.09 -42.28 -9.20
CA ALA A 723 -25.99 -43.73 -9.16
C ALA A 723 -25.02 -44.19 -8.08
N GLY A 724 -25.47 -45.08 -7.19
CA GLY A 724 -24.73 -45.51 -6.00
C GLY A 724 -23.75 -46.66 -6.20
N ASP A 725 -23.85 -47.36 -7.31
CA ASP A 725 -23.00 -48.53 -7.64
C ASP A 725 -22.74 -48.64 -9.16
N ALA A 726 -21.83 -49.50 -9.55
CA ALA A 726 -21.47 -49.66 -10.97
C ALA A 726 -22.66 -50.13 -11.85
N PRO A 727 -23.53 -51.08 -11.45
CA PRO A 727 -24.69 -51.46 -12.26
C PRO A 727 -25.67 -50.33 -12.47
N SER A 728 -26.00 -49.55 -11.45
CA SER A 728 -26.90 -48.39 -11.57
C SER A 728 -26.29 -47.25 -12.39
N PHE A 729 -24.95 -47.03 -12.27
CA PHE A 729 -24.22 -46.06 -13.05
C PHE A 729 -24.21 -46.39 -14.53
N ILE A 730 -23.96 -47.67 -14.87
CA ILE A 730 -24.03 -48.18 -16.25
C ILE A 730 -25.46 -48.06 -16.82
N ALA A 731 -26.47 -48.38 -16.02
CA ALA A 731 -27.88 -48.21 -16.44
C ALA A 731 -28.23 -46.75 -16.70
N ALA A 732 -27.77 -45.81 -15.87
CA ALA A 732 -27.94 -44.38 -16.06
C ALA A 732 -27.27 -43.89 -17.36
N CYS A 733 -26.05 -44.38 -17.67
CA CYS A 733 -25.37 -44.09 -18.91
C CYS A 733 -26.18 -44.60 -20.16
N ARG A 734 -26.75 -45.81 -20.07
CA ARG A 734 -27.63 -46.33 -21.16
C ARG A 734 -28.86 -45.45 -21.35
N THR A 735 -29.52 -45.04 -20.27
CA THR A 735 -30.68 -44.16 -20.32
C THR A 735 -30.33 -42.84 -20.96
N ALA A 736 -29.18 -42.23 -20.57
CA ALA A 736 -28.70 -40.97 -21.14
C ALA A 736 -28.37 -41.09 -22.65
N LEU A 737 -27.82 -42.21 -23.11
CA LEU A 737 -27.52 -42.48 -24.52
C LEU A 737 -28.78 -42.74 -25.34
N ALA A 738 -29.87 -43.21 -24.71
CA ALA A 738 -31.15 -43.49 -25.35
C ALA A 738 -32.15 -42.33 -25.28
N GLU A 739 -31.71 -41.18 -24.81
CA GLU A 739 -32.53 -39.96 -24.59
C GLU A 739 -33.21 -39.51 -25.90
N SER A 740 -34.53 -39.24 -25.86
CA SER A 740 -35.24 -38.67 -26.99
C SER A 740 -34.90 -37.21 -27.24
N ASP A 741 -35.07 -36.71 -28.46
CA ASP A 741 -34.84 -35.29 -28.77
C ASP A 741 -35.69 -34.36 -27.90
N ALA A 742 -36.93 -34.70 -27.63
CA ALA A 742 -37.82 -33.92 -26.75
C ALA A 742 -37.30 -33.83 -25.31
N THR A 743 -36.84 -34.96 -24.74
CA THR A 743 -36.23 -35.03 -23.42
C THR A 743 -34.93 -34.27 -23.39
N ARG A 744 -34.10 -34.39 -24.43
CA ARG A 744 -32.85 -33.65 -24.57
C ARG A 744 -33.08 -32.13 -24.51
N VAL A 745 -34.02 -31.61 -25.31
CA VAL A 745 -34.34 -30.17 -25.34
C VAL A 745 -34.84 -29.68 -23.96
N ALA A 746 -35.74 -30.45 -23.34
CA ALA A 746 -36.24 -30.09 -22.02
C ALA A 746 -35.12 -30.05 -20.94
N ARG A 747 -34.20 -31.03 -20.97
CA ARG A 747 -33.04 -31.10 -20.06
C ARG A 747 -32.09 -29.93 -20.31
N GLU A 748 -31.76 -29.63 -21.56
CA GLU A 748 -30.88 -28.51 -21.93
C GLU A 748 -31.44 -27.16 -21.43
N HIS A 749 -32.74 -26.91 -21.56
CA HIS A 749 -33.42 -25.72 -21.02
C HIS A 749 -33.34 -25.66 -19.48
N ALA A 750 -33.59 -26.75 -18.83
CA ALA A 750 -33.54 -26.79 -17.35
C ALA A 750 -32.10 -26.59 -16.82
N MET A 751 -31.11 -27.19 -17.50
CA MET A 751 -29.68 -26.98 -17.19
C MET A 751 -29.25 -25.54 -17.43
N ALA A 752 -29.63 -24.91 -18.56
CA ALA A 752 -29.32 -23.52 -18.86
C ALA A 752 -29.91 -22.57 -17.81
N ALA A 753 -31.14 -22.80 -17.35
CA ALA A 753 -31.76 -22.03 -16.27
C ALA A 753 -31.04 -22.20 -14.92
N CYS A 754 -30.51 -23.39 -14.63
CA CYS A 754 -29.68 -23.64 -13.46
C CYS A 754 -28.33 -22.91 -13.56
N VAL A 755 -27.63 -23.07 -14.68
CA VAL A 755 -26.31 -22.45 -14.94
C VAL A 755 -26.37 -20.93 -14.84
N ALA A 756 -27.45 -20.30 -15.35
CA ALA A 756 -27.64 -18.85 -15.27
C ALA A 756 -27.65 -18.28 -13.83
N ARG A 757 -27.91 -19.11 -12.81
CA ARG A 757 -27.89 -18.71 -11.39
C ARG A 757 -26.56 -19.03 -10.67
N HIS A 758 -25.59 -19.63 -11.38
CA HIS A 758 -24.33 -20.12 -10.80
C HIS A 758 -23.13 -19.60 -11.57
N GLY A 759 -23.11 -18.28 -11.87
CA GLY A 759 -21.99 -17.63 -12.58
C GLY A 759 -20.88 -17.20 -11.62
N TRP A 760 -19.66 -17.17 -12.12
CA TRP A 760 -18.52 -16.63 -11.36
C TRP A 760 -18.63 -15.13 -11.12
N ASP A 761 -19.35 -14.38 -11.97
CA ASP A 761 -19.54 -12.93 -11.80
C ASP A 761 -20.48 -12.64 -10.62
N GLU A 762 -21.54 -13.42 -10.45
CA GLU A 762 -22.47 -13.35 -9.31
C GLU A 762 -21.75 -13.72 -8.01
N THR A 763 -20.94 -14.79 -8.04
CA THR A 763 -20.13 -15.21 -6.88
C THR A 763 -19.13 -14.13 -6.49
N ALA A 764 -18.42 -13.55 -7.47
CA ALA A 764 -17.49 -12.45 -7.22
C ALA A 764 -18.19 -11.21 -6.65
N ALA A 765 -19.37 -10.85 -7.18
CA ALA A 765 -20.17 -9.73 -6.66
C ALA A 765 -20.60 -9.95 -5.20
N ALA A 766 -21.04 -11.18 -4.85
CA ALA A 766 -21.38 -11.53 -3.47
C ALA A 766 -20.17 -11.41 -2.53
N ILE A 767 -18.98 -11.83 -2.99
CA ILE A 767 -17.72 -11.70 -2.25
C ILE A 767 -17.34 -10.21 -2.08
N VAL A 768 -17.44 -9.41 -3.14
CA VAL A 768 -17.18 -7.95 -3.09
C VAL A 768 -18.05 -7.29 -2.02
N ALA A 769 -19.34 -7.61 -2.00
CA ALA A 769 -20.27 -7.09 -1.01
C ALA A 769 -19.92 -7.56 0.41
N ALA A 770 -19.50 -8.81 0.58
CA ALA A 770 -19.10 -9.35 1.88
C ALA A 770 -17.83 -8.69 2.40
N ILE A 771 -16.77 -8.59 1.57
CA ILE A 771 -15.53 -7.88 1.92
C ILE A 771 -15.82 -6.42 2.28
N GLY A 772 -16.66 -5.75 1.50
CA GLY A 772 -17.04 -4.36 1.79
C GLY A 772 -17.70 -4.20 3.15
N ARG A 773 -18.58 -5.12 3.57
CA ARG A 773 -19.17 -5.14 4.91
C ARG A 773 -18.12 -5.39 5.99
N THR A 774 -17.27 -6.39 5.81
CA THR A 774 -16.20 -6.76 6.75
C THR A 774 -15.23 -5.59 6.96
N LEU A 775 -14.83 -4.91 5.89
CA LEU A 775 -13.97 -3.73 5.98
C LEU A 775 -14.66 -2.56 6.69
N ALA A 776 -15.95 -2.32 6.41
CA ALA A 776 -16.73 -1.29 7.08
C ALA A 776 -16.95 -1.60 8.58
N GLU A 777 -17.01 -2.87 8.96
CA GLU A 777 -17.06 -3.32 10.35
C GLU A 777 -15.71 -3.13 11.05
N ALA A 778 -14.60 -3.46 10.39
CA ALA A 778 -13.26 -3.20 10.88
C ALA A 778 -13.01 -1.70 11.10
N ASP A 779 -13.41 -0.86 10.15
CA ASP A 779 -13.31 0.60 10.26
C ASP A 779 -14.15 1.14 11.43
N ARG A 780 -15.35 0.62 11.64
CA ARG A 780 -16.20 0.98 12.79
C ARG A 780 -15.62 0.53 14.13
N ALA A 781 -15.05 -0.67 14.19
CA ALA A 781 -14.40 -1.20 15.39
C ALA A 781 -13.14 -0.38 15.74
N GLU A 782 -12.32 -0.03 14.76
CA GLU A 782 -11.18 0.86 14.95
C GLU A 782 -11.62 2.26 15.41
N ALA A 783 -12.68 2.81 14.83
CA ALA A 783 -13.26 4.08 15.26
C ALA A 783 -13.82 4.03 16.69
N ALA A 784 -14.44 2.92 17.08
CA ALA A 784 -14.97 2.71 18.44
C ALA A 784 -13.83 2.57 19.48
N ILE A 785 -12.76 1.85 19.14
CA ILE A 785 -11.56 1.74 20.00
C ILE A 785 -10.90 3.12 20.15
N ALA A 786 -10.76 3.87 19.07
CA ALA A 786 -10.23 5.23 19.12
C ALA A 786 -11.10 6.18 19.97
N ALA A 787 -12.42 5.98 19.97
CA ALA A 787 -13.34 6.73 20.82
C ALA A 787 -13.25 6.34 22.30
N LEU A 788 -13.02 5.07 22.63
CA LEU A 788 -12.81 4.58 23.99
C LEU A 788 -11.47 5.06 24.55
N ASP A 789 -10.40 5.03 23.78
CA ASP A 789 -9.10 5.59 24.17
C ASP A 789 -9.21 7.11 24.41
N ALA A 790 -10.01 7.83 23.62
CA ALA A 790 -10.27 9.25 23.82
C ALA A 790 -11.09 9.56 25.10
N THR A 791 -11.91 8.61 25.58
CA THR A 791 -12.70 8.76 26.83
C THR A 791 -11.91 8.31 28.07
N ALA A 792 -10.96 7.41 27.95
CA ALA A 792 -10.09 6.97 29.04
C ALA A 792 -9.10 8.08 29.48
N ASP A 793 -8.77 9.03 28.61
CA ASP A 793 -7.94 10.20 28.92
C ASP A 793 -8.70 11.34 29.65
N ILE A 794 -10.01 11.21 29.90
CA ILE A 794 -10.84 12.27 30.53
C ILE A 794 -11.10 12.03 32.04
N ALA A 795 -10.70 10.90 32.62
CA ALA A 795 -10.88 10.66 34.03
C ALA A 795 -9.56 10.41 34.77
N PRO A 796 -8.89 11.42 35.36
CA PRO A 796 -9.02 11.57 36.79
C PRO A 796 -8.88 13.02 37.32
N THR A 797 -9.95 13.66 37.71
CA THR A 797 -9.85 14.75 38.70
C THR A 797 -11.24 15.01 39.36
N ALA A 798 -11.78 14.03 40.07
CA ALA A 798 -12.91 14.28 40.95
C ALA A 798 -12.96 13.32 42.17
N VAL A 799 -11.85 13.00 42.78
CA VAL A 799 -11.83 12.35 44.12
C VAL A 799 -10.66 12.93 44.90
N ALA A 800 -10.75 14.20 45.30
CA ALA A 800 -9.92 14.76 46.35
C ALA A 800 -10.51 16.11 46.90
N ALA A 801 -11.82 16.13 47.12
CA ALA A 801 -12.43 17.27 47.84
C ALA A 801 -13.59 16.82 48.75
N ALA A 802 -13.41 15.72 49.49
CA ALA A 802 -14.36 15.36 50.56
C ALA A 802 -13.64 14.63 51.69
N SER A 803 -12.65 15.32 52.30
CA SER A 803 -12.22 15.06 53.70
C SER A 803 -11.25 16.14 54.13
N ARG A 804 -11.78 17.27 54.49
CA ARG A 804 -11.35 18.08 55.66
C ARG A 804 -12.48 19.07 56.02
#